data_f6a123a9bff4dacc372e2546ec1622e5
#
_entry.id   f6a123a9bff4dacc372e2546ec1622e5
#
_cell.length_a   1.000
_cell.length_b   1.000
_cell.length_c   1.000
_cell.angle_alpha   90.00
_cell.angle_beta   90.00
_cell.angle_gamma   90.00
#
_symmetry.space_group_name_H-M   'P 1'
#
loop_
_entity.id
_entity.type
_entity.pdbx_description
1 polymer ?
#
loop_
_entity_poly.entity_id
_entity_poly.type
_entity_poly.pdbx_seq_one_letter_code
_entity_poly.pdbx_strand_id
1 'polypeptide(L)'
;MLASHAASGFRAGLARLGRRSRATGRGIFRRRALRMPIATKLILSFLLIAMLASLIFTIVGMQLISGRIVTEAQETVKRDLNSAREIYAGQLRHINDVVRLTADRYIIITALTSGDVRDAAVELRRIKDKEDLDILNITDASGMVLLRANNWDGAGDSQAGDELVAAVLQTRTAVSATSIVSGEELSKESLLLVKQAYLRFIETPMARSRSETEQVSGMMMKSAAPILDYQGNFIGVVYGGTLLNKDYGIVDQVKQTVFQGLKYRGDDIGTATIFQDDVRISTNVANADGSRAIGTRIMKEVYDQVIVNGEPWIGRAFVVNNWYITAYEPIEDFNNRRIGILYVGILEQKYTDIRIEVQVVFLGITVLGALVTMALAYAISRSISTPVKKLVAASQQVADGNLNARVEIRSGDELGTLANSFNKMAAALQERDEELKEFTKSKIMESERLALIGQLAAGVAHELNNPLQGIVAYSHLLLESTAVDEAGRSNLEKIVTQANRCGNIVRGLLDFSRQRKSNKTLYDVNKVLRQCVSLLENQVLFHNIEMQSSLAADLPMTVLDPSQLERVFMNIIINAAEAMDGKGGLVLTTRHDPGTEHIEVTFADTGPGISPENLKRVFSPFFTTKDAGHGVGLGLAISYGIVKDHGGDVRVENPPGGGARFVVRLPVRSEAEGPEDEA
;
A
#
# COMPACT_ATOMS: atom_id res chain seq x y z
N MET A 1 17.90 13.89 28.61
CA MET A 1 19.27 14.36 28.98
C MET A 1 20.24 13.25 29.45
N LEU A 2 19.84 12.02 29.64
CA LEU A 2 20.74 10.91 30.08
C LEU A 2 21.40 10.11 28.94
N ALA A 3 20.98 10.32 27.69
CA ALA A 3 21.54 9.61 26.52
C ALA A 3 22.81 10.28 25.93
N SER A 4 23.09 11.56 26.25
CA SER A 4 24.26 12.27 25.70
C SER A 4 25.56 12.01 26.45
N HIS A 5 25.50 11.58 27.68
CA HIS A 5 26.73 11.34 28.51
C HIS A 5 27.32 9.92 28.33
N ALA A 6 26.53 8.93 27.85
CA ALA A 6 27.05 7.59 27.57
C ALA A 6 27.87 7.51 26.27
N ALA A 7 27.57 8.38 25.31
CA ALA A 7 28.27 8.39 24.01
C ALA A 7 29.65 9.03 24.03
N SER A 8 29.89 9.97 24.95
CA SER A 8 31.21 10.64 25.09
C SER A 8 32.26 9.76 25.79
N GLY A 9 31.84 8.95 26.77
CA GLY A 9 32.71 8.02 27.49
C GLY A 9 33.20 6.86 26.62
N PHE A 10 32.36 6.39 25.71
CA PHE A 10 32.70 5.27 24.82
C PHE A 10 33.68 5.65 23.70
N ARG A 11 33.60 6.89 23.19
CA ARG A 11 34.55 7.42 22.20
C ARG A 11 35.94 7.69 22.75
N ALA A 12 36.05 8.10 24.01
CA ALA A 12 37.35 8.34 24.66
C ALA A 12 38.06 7.02 25.03
N GLY A 13 37.31 5.96 25.35
CA GLY A 13 37.85 4.61 25.61
C GLY A 13 38.40 3.93 24.36
N LEU A 14 37.71 4.05 23.23
CA LEU A 14 38.16 3.48 21.96
C LEU A 14 39.37 4.20 21.36
N ALA A 15 39.54 5.53 21.63
CA ALA A 15 40.71 6.30 21.16
C ALA A 15 41.99 5.97 21.93
N ARG A 16 41.90 5.52 23.18
CA ARG A 16 43.07 5.06 23.99
C ARG A 16 43.49 3.62 23.71
N LEU A 17 42.56 2.74 23.40
CA LEU A 17 42.88 1.36 22.96
C LEU A 17 43.47 1.32 21.54
N GLY A 18 43.04 2.23 20.66
CA GLY A 18 43.53 2.31 19.29
C GLY A 18 44.95 2.81 19.12
N ARG A 19 45.52 3.54 20.12
CA ARG A 19 46.92 4.05 20.05
C ARG A 19 47.98 3.08 20.57
N ARG A 20 47.64 2.16 21.46
CA ARG A 20 48.60 1.16 21.97
C ARG A 20 48.73 -0.10 21.10
N SER A 21 47.70 -0.45 20.29
CA SER A 21 47.78 -1.62 19.41
C SER A 21 48.38 -1.33 18.04
N ARG A 22 48.52 -0.06 17.62
CA ARG A 22 49.08 0.29 16.30
C ARG A 22 50.60 0.19 16.18
N ALA A 23 51.31 0.14 17.29
CA ALA A 23 52.81 0.09 17.24
C ALA A 23 53.40 -1.34 17.21
N THR A 24 52.66 -2.34 17.75
CA THR A 24 53.17 -3.73 17.84
C THR A 24 52.54 -4.70 16.87
N GLY A 25 51.27 -4.45 16.41
CA GLY A 25 50.56 -5.37 15.55
C GLY A 25 50.92 -5.29 14.05
N ARG A 26 51.38 -4.14 13.56
CA ARG A 26 51.71 -3.98 12.13
C ARG A 26 52.97 -4.69 11.69
N GLY A 27 53.92 -4.88 12.59
CA GLY A 27 55.18 -5.59 12.27
C GLY A 27 55.04 -7.11 12.18
N ILE A 28 54.22 -7.72 13.04
CA ILE A 28 54.08 -9.16 13.15
C ILE A 28 53.15 -9.71 12.04
N PHE A 29 52.08 -9.02 11.71
CA PHE A 29 51.17 -9.46 10.62
C PHE A 29 51.81 -9.30 9.24
N ARG A 30 52.61 -8.25 9.00
CA ARG A 30 53.27 -8.03 7.70
C ARG A 30 54.39 -9.06 7.41
N ARG A 31 55.11 -9.53 8.44
CA ARG A 31 56.22 -10.54 8.26
C ARG A 31 55.67 -11.95 8.14
N ARG A 32 54.55 -12.33 8.75
CA ARG A 32 53.91 -13.64 8.60
C ARG A 32 53.11 -13.77 7.29
N ALA A 33 52.48 -12.70 6.82
CA ALA A 33 51.77 -12.72 5.54
C ALA A 33 52.69 -12.92 4.33
N LEU A 34 53.99 -12.58 4.43
CA LEU A 34 54.97 -12.75 3.37
C LEU A 34 55.45 -14.22 3.23
N ARG A 35 55.19 -15.08 4.22
CA ARG A 35 55.61 -16.52 4.20
C ARG A 35 54.45 -17.50 3.94
N MET A 36 53.24 -17.01 3.73
CA MET A 36 52.12 -17.89 3.42
C MET A 36 52.18 -18.38 1.98
N PRO A 37 51.95 -19.66 1.71
CA PRO A 37 51.80 -20.21 0.36
C PRO A 37 50.68 -19.44 -0.40
N ILE A 38 50.86 -19.30 -1.72
CA ILE A 38 49.90 -18.64 -2.59
C ILE A 38 48.48 -19.23 -2.41
N ALA A 39 48.39 -20.53 -2.22
CA ALA A 39 47.13 -21.22 -1.91
C ALA A 39 46.40 -20.62 -0.70
N THR A 40 47.13 -20.47 0.41
CA THR A 40 46.57 -19.98 1.66
C THR A 40 46.14 -18.50 1.54
N LYS A 41 46.90 -17.68 0.77
CA LYS A 41 46.56 -16.30 0.52
C LYS A 41 45.31 -16.19 -0.35
N LEU A 42 45.18 -16.99 -1.39
CA LEU A 42 44.00 -17.03 -2.25
C LEU A 42 42.76 -17.48 -1.47
N ILE A 43 42.87 -18.59 -0.72
CA ILE A 43 41.77 -19.09 0.10
C ILE A 43 41.33 -18.04 1.11
N LEU A 44 42.28 -17.40 1.83
CA LEU A 44 41.96 -16.36 2.82
C LEU A 44 41.34 -15.11 2.18
N SER A 45 41.82 -14.68 1.01
CA SER A 45 41.26 -13.50 0.31
C SER A 45 39.85 -13.77 -0.22
N PHE A 46 39.62 -14.93 -0.86
CA PHE A 46 38.29 -15.29 -1.33
C PHE A 46 37.31 -15.51 -0.17
N LEU A 47 37.76 -16.18 0.91
CA LEU A 47 36.98 -16.39 2.12
C LEU A 47 36.63 -15.04 2.78
N LEU A 48 37.61 -14.11 2.88
CA LEU A 48 37.36 -12.79 3.48
C LEU A 48 36.33 -11.99 2.67
N ILE A 49 36.51 -11.92 1.35
CA ILE A 49 35.59 -11.19 0.48
C ILE A 49 34.17 -11.80 0.50
N ALA A 50 34.09 -13.12 0.38
CA ALA A 50 32.84 -13.85 0.41
C ALA A 50 32.14 -13.73 1.79
N MET A 51 32.90 -13.83 2.88
CA MET A 51 32.37 -13.66 4.24
C MET A 51 31.88 -12.23 4.47
N LEU A 52 32.62 -11.21 4.00
CA LEU A 52 32.22 -9.82 4.13
C LEU A 52 30.96 -9.53 3.32
N ALA A 53 30.92 -9.97 2.06
CA ALA A 53 29.75 -9.82 1.19
C ALA A 53 28.53 -10.56 1.74
N SER A 54 28.73 -11.80 2.21
CA SER A 54 27.69 -12.61 2.82
C SER A 54 27.16 -11.98 4.12
N LEU A 55 28.07 -11.46 4.96
CA LEU A 55 27.70 -10.77 6.20
C LEU A 55 26.88 -9.50 5.92
N ILE A 56 27.34 -8.66 4.97
CA ILE A 56 26.62 -7.45 4.58
C ILE A 56 25.25 -7.83 4.02
N PHE A 57 25.20 -8.79 3.10
CA PHE A 57 23.93 -9.25 2.51
C PHE A 57 22.96 -9.77 3.57
N THR A 58 23.47 -10.54 4.54
CA THR A 58 22.66 -11.08 5.64
C THR A 58 22.14 -9.96 6.53
N ILE A 59 23.01 -9.03 6.95
CA ILE A 59 22.61 -7.91 7.83
C ILE A 59 21.59 -7.03 7.12
N VAL A 60 21.87 -6.62 5.89
CA VAL A 60 20.97 -5.76 5.11
C VAL A 60 19.66 -6.50 4.79
N GLY A 61 19.73 -7.77 4.37
CA GLY A 61 18.56 -8.59 4.11
C GLY A 61 17.69 -8.76 5.35
N MET A 62 18.29 -9.09 6.50
CA MET A 62 17.57 -9.20 7.77
C MET A 62 16.94 -7.88 8.19
N GLN A 63 17.64 -6.75 8.07
CA GLN A 63 17.09 -5.44 8.41
C GLN A 63 15.92 -5.05 7.51
N LEU A 64 16.07 -5.23 6.21
CA LEU A 64 15.03 -4.91 5.23
C LEU A 64 13.77 -5.75 5.44
N ILE A 65 13.93 -7.06 5.61
CA ILE A 65 12.79 -7.97 5.77
C ILE A 65 12.15 -7.78 7.14
N SER A 66 12.95 -7.68 8.22
CA SER A 66 12.41 -7.43 9.56
C SER A 66 11.66 -6.10 9.62
N GLY A 67 12.19 -5.05 9.00
CA GLY A 67 11.51 -3.76 8.88
C GLY A 67 10.20 -3.87 8.10
N ARG A 68 10.20 -4.58 6.96
CA ARG A 68 9.00 -4.79 6.16
C ARG A 68 7.91 -5.57 6.89
N ILE A 69 8.28 -6.63 7.62
CA ILE A 69 7.33 -7.43 8.41
C ILE A 69 6.62 -6.56 9.44
N VAL A 70 7.35 -5.71 10.15
CA VAL A 70 6.77 -4.80 11.16
C VAL A 70 5.88 -3.75 10.48
N THR A 71 6.36 -3.13 9.41
CA THR A 71 5.57 -2.13 8.67
C THR A 71 4.30 -2.74 8.09
N GLU A 72 4.38 -3.92 7.48
CA GLU A 72 3.23 -4.64 6.95
C GLU A 72 2.22 -4.99 8.04
N ALA A 73 2.70 -5.39 9.22
CA ALA A 73 1.84 -5.65 10.36
C ALA A 73 1.15 -4.39 10.87
N GLN A 74 1.86 -3.25 10.90
CA GLN A 74 1.29 -1.95 11.26
C GLN A 74 0.27 -1.45 10.24
N GLU A 75 0.55 -1.59 8.96
CA GLU A 75 -0.40 -1.25 7.88
C GLU A 75 -1.62 -2.18 7.90
N THR A 76 -1.43 -3.45 8.26
CA THR A 76 -2.55 -4.40 8.39
C THR A 76 -3.44 -3.99 9.55
N VAL A 77 -2.88 -3.76 10.75
CA VAL A 77 -3.71 -3.37 11.90
C VAL A 77 -4.38 -2.01 11.71
N LYS A 78 -3.78 -1.10 10.92
CA LYS A 78 -4.40 0.15 10.53
C LYS A 78 -5.62 -0.07 9.63
N ARG A 79 -5.52 -0.96 8.65
CA ARG A 79 -6.68 -1.37 7.82
C ARG A 79 -7.77 -2.03 8.65
N ASP A 80 -7.37 -2.87 9.59
CA ASP A 80 -8.28 -3.56 10.50
C ASP A 80 -9.02 -2.57 11.40
N LEU A 81 -8.34 -1.52 11.88
CA LEU A 81 -8.97 -0.43 12.64
C LEU A 81 -9.98 0.34 11.79
N ASN A 82 -9.66 0.63 10.54
CA ASN A 82 -10.61 1.27 9.63
C ASN A 82 -11.88 0.41 9.43
N SER A 83 -11.70 -0.91 9.29
CA SER A 83 -12.83 -1.84 9.20
C SER A 83 -13.66 -1.88 10.49
N ALA A 84 -12.99 -1.87 11.65
CA ALA A 84 -13.66 -1.81 12.95
C ALA A 84 -14.43 -0.50 13.14
N ARG A 85 -13.86 0.62 12.67
CA ARG A 85 -14.54 1.94 12.67
C ARG A 85 -15.80 1.92 11.83
N GLU A 86 -15.75 1.30 10.63
CA GLU A 86 -16.94 1.19 9.78
C GLU A 86 -18.03 0.33 10.41
N ILE A 87 -17.68 -0.75 11.08
CA ILE A 87 -18.62 -1.58 11.84
C ILE A 87 -19.24 -0.75 12.99
N TYR A 88 -18.41 -0.04 13.76
CA TYR A 88 -18.85 0.84 14.84
C TYR A 88 -19.78 1.95 14.33
N ALA A 89 -19.38 2.66 13.29
CA ALA A 89 -20.19 3.70 12.67
C ALA A 89 -21.48 3.15 12.04
N GLY A 90 -21.41 1.93 11.49
CA GLY A 90 -22.57 1.22 10.97
C GLY A 90 -23.63 0.97 12.04
N GLN A 91 -23.22 0.52 13.22
CA GLN A 91 -24.12 0.33 14.36
C GLN A 91 -24.74 1.64 14.83
N LEU A 92 -23.95 2.71 14.90
CA LEU A 92 -24.47 4.02 15.26
C LEU A 92 -25.48 4.56 14.23
N ARG A 93 -25.21 4.35 12.93
CA ARG A 93 -26.18 4.67 11.86
C ARG A 93 -27.46 3.85 11.97
N HIS A 94 -27.36 2.57 12.29
CA HIS A 94 -28.52 1.72 12.50
C HIS A 94 -29.41 2.26 13.63
N ILE A 95 -28.82 2.58 14.80
CA ILE A 95 -29.54 3.18 15.92
C ILE A 95 -30.21 4.49 15.50
N ASN A 96 -29.49 5.33 14.76
CA ASN A 96 -30.05 6.59 14.24
C ASN A 96 -31.27 6.37 13.34
N ASP A 97 -31.20 5.41 12.43
CA ASP A 97 -32.29 5.09 11.53
C ASP A 97 -33.51 4.54 12.28
N VAL A 98 -33.30 3.65 13.26
CA VAL A 98 -34.36 3.12 14.10
C VAL A 98 -35.07 4.25 14.88
N VAL A 99 -34.29 5.14 15.51
CA VAL A 99 -34.85 6.26 16.29
C VAL A 99 -35.59 7.23 15.38
N ARG A 100 -35.01 7.61 14.25
CA ARG A 100 -35.63 8.48 13.26
C ARG A 100 -36.94 7.91 12.69
N LEU A 101 -36.90 6.62 12.26
CA LEU A 101 -38.12 5.97 11.73
C LEU A 101 -39.18 5.75 12.82
N THR A 102 -38.76 5.64 14.08
CA THR A 102 -39.70 5.59 15.21
C THR A 102 -40.42 6.93 15.42
N ALA A 103 -39.69 8.05 15.27
CA ALA A 103 -40.26 9.41 15.38
C ALA A 103 -41.37 9.68 14.33
N ASP A 104 -41.24 9.08 13.14
CA ASP A 104 -42.18 9.25 12.03
C ASP A 104 -43.39 8.31 12.09
N ARG A 105 -43.48 7.43 13.11
CA ARG A 105 -44.59 6.46 13.19
C ARG A 105 -45.90 7.13 13.59
N TYR A 106 -46.95 6.76 12.86
CA TYR A 106 -48.32 7.20 13.10
C TYR A 106 -48.74 7.06 14.56
N ILE A 107 -48.50 5.91 15.16
CA ILE A 107 -48.89 5.58 16.54
C ILE A 107 -48.21 6.51 17.56
N ILE A 108 -46.94 6.87 17.32
CA ILE A 108 -46.17 7.77 18.19
C ILE A 108 -46.69 9.20 18.07
N ILE A 109 -46.87 9.70 16.83
CA ILE A 109 -47.36 11.06 16.57
C ILE A 109 -48.78 11.21 17.16
N THR A 110 -49.65 10.23 16.93
CA THR A 110 -51.02 10.24 17.45
C THR A 110 -51.07 10.21 18.97
N ALA A 111 -50.26 9.42 19.61
CA ALA A 111 -50.18 9.36 21.06
C ALA A 111 -49.80 10.70 21.71
N LEU A 112 -48.83 11.42 21.13
CA LEU A 112 -48.42 12.73 21.64
C LEU A 112 -49.47 13.81 21.39
N THR A 113 -50.17 13.72 20.29
CA THR A 113 -51.23 14.72 19.95
C THR A 113 -52.54 14.46 20.67
N SER A 114 -52.88 13.21 20.97
CA SER A 114 -54.12 12.85 21.69
C SER A 114 -53.97 12.80 23.21
N GLY A 115 -52.73 12.62 23.71
CA GLY A 115 -52.41 12.41 25.12
C GLY A 115 -52.64 10.99 25.61
N ASP A 116 -53.08 10.02 24.77
CA ASP A 116 -53.19 8.61 25.13
C ASP A 116 -51.93 7.86 24.64
N VAL A 117 -51.07 7.61 25.59
CA VAL A 117 -49.73 7.05 25.32
C VAL A 117 -49.66 5.50 25.44
N ARG A 118 -50.75 4.80 25.73
CA ARG A 118 -50.72 3.35 26.04
C ARG A 118 -50.30 2.52 24.84
N ASP A 119 -50.85 2.75 23.68
CA ASP A 119 -50.52 2.01 22.48
C ASP A 119 -49.08 2.34 22.00
N ALA A 120 -48.66 3.58 22.16
CA ALA A 120 -47.31 4.00 21.87
C ALA A 120 -46.28 3.32 22.80
N ALA A 121 -46.61 3.11 24.07
CA ALA A 121 -45.72 2.41 25.00
C ALA A 121 -45.50 0.95 24.62
N VAL A 122 -46.55 0.25 24.19
CA VAL A 122 -46.44 -1.13 23.68
C VAL A 122 -45.61 -1.20 22.41
N GLU A 123 -45.85 -0.31 21.48
CA GLU A 123 -45.13 -0.26 20.22
C GLU A 123 -43.65 0.13 20.44
N LEU A 124 -43.38 1.08 21.32
CA LEU A 124 -42.04 1.51 21.66
C LEU A 124 -41.21 0.35 22.22
N ARG A 125 -41.79 -0.43 23.14
CA ARG A 125 -41.17 -1.63 23.68
C ARG A 125 -40.93 -2.68 22.61
N ARG A 126 -41.90 -2.92 21.74
CA ARG A 126 -41.78 -3.86 20.63
C ARG A 126 -40.65 -3.50 19.68
N ILE A 127 -40.53 -2.21 19.36
CA ILE A 127 -39.43 -1.71 18.50
C ILE A 127 -38.10 -1.92 19.21
N LYS A 128 -37.99 -1.48 20.47
CA LYS A 128 -36.80 -1.63 21.28
C LYS A 128 -36.31 -3.07 21.29
N ASP A 129 -37.18 -4.02 21.59
CA ASP A 129 -36.85 -5.43 21.71
C ASP A 129 -36.52 -6.06 20.33
N LYS A 130 -37.20 -5.63 19.25
CA LYS A 130 -36.96 -6.14 17.89
C LYS A 130 -35.66 -5.65 17.28
N GLU A 131 -35.31 -4.41 17.52
CA GLU A 131 -34.11 -3.75 16.97
C GLU A 131 -32.92 -3.80 17.94
N ASP A 132 -33.04 -4.59 19.03
CA ASP A 132 -32.00 -4.86 20.03
C ASP A 132 -31.43 -3.57 20.65
N LEU A 133 -32.33 -2.62 20.97
CA LEU A 133 -31.98 -1.41 21.72
C LEU A 133 -32.13 -1.66 23.23
N ASP A 134 -31.26 -1.04 24.02
CA ASP A 134 -31.37 -1.05 25.47
C ASP A 134 -32.34 0.00 26.00
N ILE A 135 -32.40 1.13 25.34
CA ILE A 135 -33.34 2.21 25.68
C ILE A 135 -34.04 2.73 24.44
N LEU A 136 -35.30 3.08 24.57
CA LEU A 136 -36.07 3.81 23.55
C LEU A 136 -37.17 4.59 24.25
N ASN A 137 -37.13 5.91 24.18
CA ASN A 137 -37.94 6.81 25.02
C ASN A 137 -38.47 7.98 24.21
N ILE A 138 -39.47 8.62 24.76
CA ILE A 138 -40.13 9.76 24.16
C ILE A 138 -40.22 10.88 25.18
N THR A 139 -39.88 12.09 24.75
CA THR A 139 -40.12 13.32 25.51
C THR A 139 -41.19 14.18 24.81
N ASP A 140 -41.74 15.12 25.56
CA ASP A 140 -42.48 16.23 24.98
C ASP A 140 -41.55 17.27 24.34
N ALA A 141 -42.14 18.36 23.82
CA ALA A 141 -41.43 19.46 23.19
C ALA A 141 -40.51 20.25 24.13
N SER A 142 -40.62 20.08 25.43
CA SER A 142 -39.79 20.71 26.48
C SER A 142 -38.62 19.81 26.91
N GLY A 143 -38.63 18.55 26.48
CA GLY A 143 -37.65 17.52 26.91
C GLY A 143 -38.06 16.76 28.15
N MET A 144 -39.29 16.88 28.62
CA MET A 144 -39.83 16.06 29.70
C MET A 144 -40.16 14.66 29.21
N VAL A 145 -39.69 13.62 29.87
CA VAL A 145 -39.95 12.25 29.49
C VAL A 145 -41.42 11.90 29.68
N LEU A 146 -42.07 11.50 28.61
CA LEU A 146 -43.44 11.03 28.61
C LEU A 146 -43.52 9.50 28.69
N LEU A 147 -42.60 8.79 28.03
CA LEU A 147 -42.57 7.35 27.96
C LEU A 147 -41.15 6.81 27.99
N ARG A 148 -40.95 5.73 28.77
CA ARG A 148 -39.79 4.84 28.71
C ARG A 148 -40.21 3.43 28.34
N ALA A 149 -39.57 2.86 27.32
CA ALA A 149 -39.86 1.49 26.90
C ALA A 149 -39.59 0.44 28.00
N ASN A 150 -38.62 0.70 28.88
CA ASN A 150 -38.25 -0.18 29.95
C ASN A 150 -39.02 0.06 31.27
N ASN A 151 -39.40 1.30 31.53
CA ASN A 151 -39.94 1.73 32.83
C ASN A 151 -41.09 2.72 32.63
N TRP A 152 -42.30 2.19 32.52
CA TRP A 152 -43.47 3.01 32.22
C TRP A 152 -43.84 4.00 33.37
N ASP A 153 -43.54 3.58 34.63
CA ASP A 153 -43.79 4.41 35.80
C ASP A 153 -42.69 5.47 36.06
N GLY A 154 -41.59 5.35 35.34
CA GLY A 154 -40.40 6.22 35.46
C GLY A 154 -40.43 7.47 34.59
N ALA A 155 -41.62 7.99 34.18
CA ALA A 155 -41.76 9.21 33.38
C ALA A 155 -41.77 10.45 34.27
N GLY A 156 -41.57 11.63 33.64
CA GLY A 156 -41.74 12.94 34.28
C GLY A 156 -40.46 13.67 34.70
N ASP A 157 -39.28 13.11 34.42
CA ASP A 157 -37.99 13.81 34.55
C ASP A 157 -37.61 14.52 33.24
N SER A 158 -36.76 15.52 33.33
CA SER A 158 -36.31 16.29 32.19
C SER A 158 -35.02 15.67 31.60
N GLN A 159 -35.05 15.48 30.29
CA GLN A 159 -33.89 15.10 29.47
C GLN A 159 -33.34 16.29 28.66
N ALA A 160 -33.82 17.50 28.93
CA ALA A 160 -33.32 18.72 28.26
C ALA A 160 -31.80 18.98 28.54
N GLY A 161 -31.26 18.37 29.58
CA GLY A 161 -29.82 18.39 29.88
C GLY A 161 -29.00 17.30 29.16
N ASP A 162 -29.65 16.33 28.52
CA ASP A 162 -28.94 15.33 27.70
C ASP A 162 -28.45 15.96 26.39
N GLU A 163 -27.20 15.76 26.05
CA GLU A 163 -26.55 16.47 24.93
C GLU A 163 -27.26 16.25 23.59
N LEU A 164 -27.73 15.04 23.29
CA LEU A 164 -28.39 14.74 22.03
C LEU A 164 -29.83 15.23 22.02
N VAL A 165 -30.55 15.04 23.12
CA VAL A 165 -31.92 15.58 23.25
C VAL A 165 -31.88 17.11 23.16
N ALA A 166 -30.98 17.78 23.89
CA ALA A 166 -30.77 19.21 23.81
C ALA A 166 -30.49 19.71 22.38
N ALA A 167 -29.61 18.98 21.66
CA ALA A 167 -29.32 19.31 20.27
C ALA A 167 -30.55 19.21 19.38
N VAL A 168 -31.38 18.16 19.54
CA VAL A 168 -32.64 18.02 18.77
C VAL A 168 -33.64 19.09 19.16
N LEU A 169 -33.75 19.44 20.45
CA LEU A 169 -34.62 20.54 20.92
C LEU A 169 -34.27 21.88 20.25
N GLN A 170 -32.99 22.12 19.96
CA GLN A 170 -32.49 23.33 19.32
C GLN A 170 -32.55 23.28 17.81
N THR A 171 -32.03 22.22 17.20
CA THR A 171 -31.77 22.13 15.75
C THR A 171 -32.94 21.54 14.97
N ARG A 172 -33.82 20.79 15.63
CA ARG A 172 -34.93 20.02 15.01
C ARG A 172 -34.43 19.00 13.97
N THR A 173 -33.19 18.53 14.12
CA THR A 173 -32.58 17.51 13.26
C THR A 173 -32.20 16.28 14.07
N ALA A 174 -32.29 15.11 13.47
CA ALA A 174 -31.82 13.87 14.11
C ALA A 174 -30.31 13.90 14.28
N VAL A 175 -29.84 13.48 15.44
CA VAL A 175 -28.43 13.41 15.81
C VAL A 175 -28.11 12.07 16.45
N SER A 176 -26.88 11.61 16.27
CA SER A 176 -26.40 10.41 16.92
C SER A 176 -24.94 10.56 17.33
N ALA A 177 -24.61 10.05 18.51
CA ALA A 177 -23.24 10.01 19.03
C ALA A 177 -23.12 8.95 20.12
N THR A 178 -21.89 8.66 20.48
CA THR A 178 -21.61 7.88 21.69
C THR A 178 -21.56 8.84 22.88
N SER A 179 -22.17 8.46 23.99
CA SER A 179 -22.24 9.29 25.21
C SER A 179 -21.96 8.47 26.46
N ILE A 180 -21.50 9.13 27.51
CA ILE A 180 -21.39 8.52 28.84
C ILE A 180 -22.70 8.79 29.59
N VAL A 181 -23.35 7.72 30.03
CA VAL A 181 -24.60 7.77 30.80
C VAL A 181 -24.30 7.43 32.26
N SER A 182 -24.75 8.25 33.19
CA SER A 182 -24.53 8.00 34.63
C SER A 182 -25.34 6.81 35.12
N GLY A 183 -24.87 6.17 36.23
CA GLY A 183 -25.63 5.09 36.84
C GLY A 183 -27.00 5.54 37.33
N GLU A 184 -27.18 6.80 37.70
CA GLU A 184 -28.47 7.39 38.07
C GLU A 184 -29.43 7.38 36.88
N GLU A 185 -29.00 7.85 35.73
CA GLU A 185 -29.84 7.84 34.52
C GLU A 185 -30.16 6.40 34.06
N LEU A 186 -29.18 5.47 34.13
CA LEU A 186 -29.42 4.07 33.82
C LEU A 186 -30.43 3.42 34.78
N SER A 187 -30.44 3.86 36.03
CA SER A 187 -31.39 3.33 37.03
C SER A 187 -32.83 3.70 36.75
N LYS A 188 -33.07 4.85 36.11
CA LYS A 188 -34.40 5.28 35.67
C LYS A 188 -34.96 4.37 34.58
N GLU A 189 -34.06 3.78 33.79
CA GLU A 189 -34.42 2.83 32.73
C GLU A 189 -34.58 1.41 33.27
N SER A 190 -33.51 0.84 33.87
CA SER A 190 -33.51 -0.52 34.39
C SER A 190 -32.33 -0.76 35.33
N LEU A 191 -32.58 -1.48 36.43
CA LEU A 191 -31.52 -1.97 37.30
C LEU A 191 -30.59 -2.97 36.60
N LEU A 192 -31.05 -3.61 35.52
CA LEU A 192 -30.21 -4.50 34.72
C LEU A 192 -29.13 -3.70 33.97
N LEU A 193 -29.45 -2.53 33.42
CA LEU A 193 -28.49 -1.65 32.76
C LEU A 193 -27.45 -1.13 33.75
N VAL A 194 -27.83 -0.81 34.97
CA VAL A 194 -26.88 -0.44 36.01
C VAL A 194 -25.90 -1.57 36.32
N LYS A 195 -26.39 -2.80 36.44
CA LYS A 195 -25.52 -4.00 36.64
C LYS A 195 -24.62 -4.25 35.44
N GLN A 196 -25.12 -4.04 34.24
CA GLN A 196 -24.34 -4.18 33.01
C GLN A 196 -23.25 -3.10 32.92
N ALA A 197 -23.59 -1.85 33.27
CA ALA A 197 -22.66 -0.72 33.30
C ALA A 197 -21.59 -0.85 34.38
N TYR A 198 -21.96 -1.48 35.54
CA TYR A 198 -21.04 -1.63 36.66
C TYR A 198 -19.75 -2.38 36.26
N LEU A 199 -18.62 -1.75 36.54
CA LEU A 199 -17.29 -2.28 36.28
C LEU A 199 -16.44 -2.17 37.54
N ARG A 200 -15.83 -3.28 37.95
CA ARG A 200 -14.73 -3.30 38.87
C ARG A 200 -13.42 -3.23 38.09
N PHE A 201 -12.55 -2.34 38.49
CA PHE A 201 -11.26 -2.19 37.82
C PHE A 201 -10.31 -3.30 38.22
N ILE A 202 -9.62 -3.84 37.24
CA ILE A 202 -8.61 -4.88 37.41
C ILE A 202 -7.24 -4.20 37.29
N GLU A 203 -6.40 -4.41 38.29
CA GLU A 203 -5.03 -3.92 38.25
C GLU A 203 -4.33 -4.47 36.98
N THR A 204 -3.84 -3.56 36.16
CA THR A 204 -3.27 -3.91 34.85
C THR A 204 -1.86 -3.35 34.78
N PRO A 205 -0.85 -4.16 34.44
CA PRO A 205 0.52 -3.70 34.27
C PRO A 205 0.62 -2.52 33.32
N MET A 206 1.50 -1.56 33.63
CA MET A 206 1.76 -0.35 32.81
C MET A 206 0.59 0.62 32.64
N ALA A 207 -0.57 0.36 33.28
CA ALA A 207 -1.66 1.32 33.29
C ALA A 207 -1.32 2.55 34.15
N ARG A 208 -1.97 3.69 33.89
CA ARG A 208 -1.83 4.90 34.74
C ARG A 208 -2.32 4.63 36.13
N SER A 209 -1.82 5.35 37.15
CA SER A 209 -2.34 5.31 38.51
C SER A 209 -3.77 5.87 38.56
N ARG A 210 -4.65 5.24 39.32
CA ARG A 210 -6.03 5.67 39.51
C ARG A 210 -6.47 5.34 40.96
N SER A 211 -7.25 6.24 41.57
CA SER A 211 -7.76 6.07 42.94
C SER A 211 -9.07 5.31 42.96
N GLU A 212 -9.89 5.44 41.92
CA GLU A 212 -11.15 4.72 41.80
C GLU A 212 -10.90 3.25 41.55
N THR A 213 -11.71 2.39 42.14
CA THR A 213 -11.65 0.93 42.01
C THR A 213 -12.82 0.37 41.21
N GLU A 214 -13.85 1.17 40.99
CA GLU A 214 -15.07 0.77 40.30
C GLU A 214 -15.74 1.96 39.63
N GLN A 215 -16.67 1.67 38.74
CA GLN A 215 -17.42 2.64 37.95
C GLN A 215 -18.82 2.11 37.72
N VAL A 216 -19.81 3.00 37.75
CA VAL A 216 -21.23 2.69 37.49
C VAL A 216 -21.75 3.36 36.22
N SER A 217 -21.04 4.37 35.71
CA SER A 217 -21.43 5.00 34.42
C SER A 217 -21.20 4.04 33.26
N GLY A 218 -22.09 4.09 32.27
CA GLY A 218 -21.99 3.29 31.06
C GLY A 218 -21.71 4.15 29.82
N MET A 219 -21.07 3.57 28.84
CA MET A 219 -20.87 4.14 27.53
C MET A 219 -21.96 3.63 26.59
N MET A 220 -22.70 4.52 25.97
CA MET A 220 -23.88 4.18 25.17
C MET A 220 -23.82 4.83 23.80
N MET A 221 -24.07 4.06 22.75
CA MET A 221 -24.42 4.61 21.46
C MET A 221 -25.84 5.11 21.50
N LYS A 222 -26.05 6.40 21.27
CA LYS A 222 -27.35 7.05 21.36
C LYS A 222 -27.70 7.78 20.09
N SER A 223 -29.00 7.89 19.85
CA SER A 223 -29.55 8.80 18.86
C SER A 223 -30.77 9.50 19.43
N ALA A 224 -31.04 10.67 18.92
CA ALA A 224 -32.24 11.42 19.18
C ALA A 224 -32.80 12.01 17.87
N ALA A 225 -34.12 12.02 17.73
CA ALA A 225 -34.78 12.50 16.53
C ALA A 225 -36.05 13.32 16.92
N PRO A 226 -36.35 14.42 16.18
CA PRO A 226 -37.54 15.20 16.44
C PRO A 226 -38.79 14.44 16.01
N ILE A 227 -39.84 14.57 16.80
CA ILE A 227 -41.19 14.14 16.41
C ILE A 227 -41.93 15.38 15.90
N LEU A 228 -42.37 15.27 14.67
CA LEU A 228 -43.19 16.30 14.03
C LEU A 228 -44.63 15.80 13.87
N ASP A 229 -45.60 16.67 14.10
CA ASP A 229 -46.99 16.39 13.75
C ASP A 229 -47.22 16.46 12.23
N TYR A 230 -48.40 16.13 11.77
CA TYR A 230 -48.73 16.15 10.35
C TYR A 230 -48.78 17.55 9.72
N GLN A 231 -48.71 18.60 10.54
CA GLN A 231 -48.58 20.01 10.11
C GLN A 231 -47.10 20.45 10.10
N GLY A 232 -46.18 19.61 10.54
CA GLY A 232 -44.77 19.92 10.64
C GLY A 232 -44.37 20.63 11.96
N ASN A 233 -45.27 20.72 12.94
CA ASN A 233 -44.95 21.31 14.23
C ASN A 233 -44.15 20.29 15.06
N PHE A 234 -43.19 20.79 15.79
CA PHE A 234 -42.41 19.99 16.71
C PHE A 234 -43.18 19.67 17.98
N ILE A 235 -43.37 18.39 18.28
CA ILE A 235 -44.18 17.93 19.41
C ILE A 235 -43.40 17.13 20.43
N GLY A 236 -42.15 16.69 20.15
CA GLY A 236 -41.34 15.95 21.08
C GLY A 236 -40.05 15.40 20.48
N VAL A 237 -39.35 14.56 21.24
CA VAL A 237 -38.15 13.90 20.80
C VAL A 237 -38.25 12.39 21.10
N VAL A 238 -37.94 11.56 20.12
CA VAL A 238 -37.58 10.15 20.39
C VAL A 238 -36.09 10.09 20.59
N TYR A 239 -35.65 9.42 21.66
CA TYR A 239 -34.25 9.09 21.84
C TYR A 239 -34.12 7.61 22.26
N GLY A 240 -33.01 6.99 21.82
CA GLY A 240 -32.77 5.60 22.11
C GLY A 240 -31.29 5.27 21.97
N GLY A 241 -30.93 4.05 22.37
CA GLY A 241 -29.55 3.64 22.27
C GLY A 241 -29.27 2.26 22.82
N THR A 242 -28.01 1.83 22.65
CA THR A 242 -27.50 0.54 23.12
C THR A 242 -26.28 0.76 24.00
N LEU A 243 -26.25 0.10 25.16
CA LEU A 243 -25.17 0.16 26.15
C LEU A 243 -24.01 -0.75 25.74
N LEU A 244 -22.85 -0.17 25.53
CA LEU A 244 -21.65 -0.89 25.08
C LEU A 244 -20.97 -1.72 26.18
N ASN A 245 -21.25 -1.41 27.47
CA ASN A 245 -20.66 -2.12 28.59
C ASN A 245 -21.13 -3.58 28.61
N LYS A 246 -20.18 -4.51 28.48
CA LYS A 246 -20.45 -5.97 28.42
C LYS A 246 -21.39 -6.39 27.28
N ASP A 247 -21.60 -5.52 26.29
CA ASP A 247 -22.13 -5.90 25.00
C ASP A 247 -20.96 -6.27 24.08
N TYR A 248 -21.04 -7.43 23.47
CA TYR A 248 -19.95 -7.98 22.67
C TYR A 248 -20.25 -8.00 21.17
N GLY A 249 -21.42 -7.54 20.77
CA GLY A 249 -21.89 -7.58 19.37
C GLY A 249 -20.87 -6.99 18.40
N ILE A 250 -20.43 -5.76 18.65
CA ILE A 250 -19.48 -5.04 17.79
C ILE A 250 -18.11 -5.73 17.77
N VAL A 251 -17.55 -6.04 18.94
CA VAL A 251 -16.20 -6.62 19.01
C VAL A 251 -16.14 -8.05 18.46
N ASP A 252 -17.22 -8.82 18.58
CA ASP A 252 -17.32 -10.15 17.99
C ASP A 252 -17.57 -10.08 16.48
N GLN A 253 -18.34 -9.10 16.01
CA GLN A 253 -18.51 -8.83 14.58
C GLN A 253 -17.16 -8.43 13.95
N VAL A 254 -16.38 -7.58 14.61
CA VAL A 254 -15.02 -7.24 14.17
C VAL A 254 -14.15 -8.50 14.12
N LYS A 255 -14.20 -9.34 15.16
CA LYS A 255 -13.46 -10.61 15.18
C LYS A 255 -13.83 -11.51 14.01
N GLN A 256 -15.11 -11.64 13.69
CA GLN A 256 -15.59 -12.50 12.60
C GLN A 256 -15.32 -11.91 11.22
N THR A 257 -15.56 -10.60 11.05
CA THR A 257 -15.48 -9.95 9.74
C THR A 257 -14.03 -9.64 9.34
N VAL A 258 -13.25 -9.11 10.30
CA VAL A 258 -11.88 -8.66 10.02
C VAL A 258 -10.88 -9.80 10.20
N PHE A 259 -10.99 -10.54 11.30
CA PHE A 259 -10.02 -11.60 11.64
C PHE A 259 -10.51 -13.01 11.30
N GLN A 260 -11.76 -13.16 10.81
CA GLN A 260 -12.37 -14.44 10.38
C GLN A 260 -12.28 -15.56 11.43
N GLY A 261 -12.18 -15.22 12.70
CA GLY A 261 -12.00 -16.17 13.78
C GLY A 261 -10.71 -17.00 13.72
N LEU A 262 -9.71 -16.55 12.95
CA LEU A 262 -8.45 -17.27 12.79
C LEU A 262 -7.67 -17.34 14.11
N LYS A 263 -7.01 -18.47 14.33
CA LYS A 263 -6.18 -18.72 15.51
C LYS A 263 -4.73 -18.99 15.14
N TYR A 264 -3.82 -18.59 16.01
CA TYR A 264 -2.40 -18.89 15.91
C TYR A 264 -1.92 -19.51 17.24
N ARG A 265 -1.42 -20.75 17.19
CA ARG A 265 -0.98 -21.54 18.36
C ARG A 265 -2.05 -21.68 19.45
N GLY A 266 -3.33 -21.62 19.09
CA GLY A 266 -4.45 -21.73 20.01
C GLY A 266 -5.07 -20.40 20.42
N ASP A 267 -4.33 -19.28 20.31
CA ASP A 267 -4.80 -17.92 20.60
C ASP A 267 -5.45 -17.28 19.38
N ASP A 268 -6.41 -16.39 19.60
CA ASP A 268 -7.02 -15.61 18.52
C ASP A 268 -5.98 -14.68 17.89
N ILE A 269 -5.88 -14.69 16.56
CA ILE A 269 -4.93 -13.83 15.83
C ILE A 269 -5.24 -12.36 16.02
N GLY A 270 -6.53 -12.02 16.04
CA GLY A 270 -6.98 -10.65 16.12
C GLY A 270 -7.94 -10.43 17.28
N THR A 271 -7.84 -9.27 17.88
CA THR A 271 -8.67 -8.84 19.00
C THR A 271 -9.22 -7.44 18.77
N ALA A 272 -10.42 -7.20 19.29
CA ALA A 272 -11.06 -5.89 19.28
C ALA A 272 -11.55 -5.54 20.68
N THR A 273 -11.56 -4.26 20.98
CA THR A 273 -12.03 -3.75 22.28
C THR A 273 -12.60 -2.35 22.14
N ILE A 274 -13.60 -2.08 22.93
CA ILE A 274 -14.10 -0.74 23.21
C ILE A 274 -13.73 -0.41 24.67
N PHE A 275 -13.13 0.74 24.89
CA PHE A 275 -12.80 1.27 26.20
C PHE A 275 -13.68 2.47 26.51
N GLN A 276 -14.07 2.59 27.74
CA GLN A 276 -14.58 3.81 28.33
C GLN A 276 -13.44 4.46 29.11
N ASP A 277 -13.03 5.65 28.70
CA ASP A 277 -11.78 6.25 29.17
C ASP A 277 -10.60 5.28 28.96
N ASP A 278 -10.00 4.77 30.01
CA ASP A 278 -8.92 3.79 29.95
C ASP A 278 -9.34 2.35 30.31
N VAL A 279 -10.63 2.11 30.57
CA VAL A 279 -11.17 0.85 31.08
C VAL A 279 -11.86 0.06 29.98
N ARG A 280 -11.53 -1.21 29.85
CA ARG A 280 -12.11 -2.13 28.87
C ARG A 280 -13.54 -2.50 29.25
N ILE A 281 -14.51 -2.07 28.44
CA ILE A 281 -15.94 -2.27 28.68
C ILE A 281 -16.54 -3.37 27.80
N SER A 282 -16.02 -3.54 26.59
CA SER A 282 -16.43 -4.58 25.65
C SER A 282 -15.20 -5.11 24.95
N THR A 283 -15.02 -6.43 24.88
CA THR A 283 -13.81 -7.04 24.33
C THR A 283 -13.99 -8.51 23.98
N ASN A 284 -13.23 -8.98 23.01
CA ASN A 284 -12.99 -10.40 22.77
C ASN A 284 -11.60 -10.86 23.24
N VAL A 285 -10.83 -9.99 23.90
CA VAL A 285 -9.58 -10.39 24.58
C VAL A 285 -9.94 -11.28 25.77
N ALA A 286 -9.28 -12.43 25.86
CA ALA A 286 -9.47 -13.37 26.95
C ALA A 286 -8.42 -13.21 28.05
N ASN A 287 -8.84 -13.40 29.30
CA ASN A 287 -7.96 -13.64 30.43
C ASN A 287 -7.36 -15.06 30.36
N ALA A 288 -6.43 -15.38 31.23
CA ALA A 288 -5.83 -16.71 31.34
C ALA A 288 -6.83 -17.83 31.64
N ASP A 289 -7.94 -17.50 32.28
CA ASP A 289 -9.04 -18.43 32.62
C ASP A 289 -10.08 -18.58 31.48
N GLY A 290 -9.88 -17.91 30.36
CA GLY A 290 -10.79 -17.89 29.23
C GLY A 290 -11.95 -16.90 29.33
N SER A 291 -12.13 -16.22 30.47
CA SER A 291 -13.11 -15.13 30.60
C SER A 291 -12.69 -13.91 29.80
N ARG A 292 -13.67 -13.06 29.40
CA ARG A 292 -13.35 -11.80 28.74
C ARG A 292 -12.69 -10.82 29.71
N ALA A 293 -11.66 -10.12 29.26
CA ALA A 293 -10.81 -9.27 30.08
C ALA A 293 -11.44 -7.91 30.43
N ILE A 294 -12.73 -7.91 30.81
CA ILE A 294 -13.49 -6.72 31.18
C ILE A 294 -12.91 -6.11 32.46
N GLY A 295 -12.86 -4.78 32.55
CA GLY A 295 -12.32 -4.04 33.69
C GLY A 295 -10.80 -3.90 33.71
N THR A 296 -10.07 -4.54 32.82
CA THR A 296 -8.63 -4.28 32.62
C THR A 296 -8.42 -2.95 31.90
N ARG A 297 -7.22 -2.39 32.02
CA ARG A 297 -6.93 -1.02 31.61
C ARG A 297 -5.83 -0.95 30.58
N ILE A 298 -5.82 0.09 29.77
CA ILE A 298 -4.78 0.28 28.76
C ILE A 298 -3.47 0.79 29.37
N MET A 299 -2.37 0.63 28.63
CA MET A 299 -1.07 1.19 28.98
C MET A 299 -1.14 2.73 29.04
N LYS A 300 -0.41 3.33 29.99
CA LYS A 300 -0.35 4.78 30.17
C LYS A 300 0.09 5.53 28.88
N GLU A 301 1.09 5.02 28.18
CA GLU A 301 1.59 5.65 26.96
C GLU A 301 0.51 5.75 25.86
N VAL A 302 -0.27 4.67 25.69
CA VAL A 302 -1.40 4.65 24.75
C VAL A 302 -2.49 5.62 25.18
N TYR A 303 -2.80 5.65 26.48
CA TYR A 303 -3.76 6.60 27.03
C TYR A 303 -3.36 8.05 26.77
N ASP A 304 -2.11 8.39 27.07
CA ASP A 304 -1.60 9.74 26.91
C ASP A 304 -1.66 10.17 25.42
N GLN A 305 -1.34 9.28 24.50
CA GLN A 305 -1.41 9.61 23.07
C GLN A 305 -2.85 9.72 22.57
N VAL A 306 -3.71 8.75 22.89
CA VAL A 306 -5.05 8.67 22.26
C VAL A 306 -6.05 9.57 22.98
N ILE A 307 -6.11 9.58 24.32
CA ILE A 307 -7.09 10.37 25.05
C ILE A 307 -6.58 11.79 25.30
N VAL A 308 -5.33 11.94 25.76
CA VAL A 308 -4.84 13.28 26.12
C VAL A 308 -4.50 14.07 24.87
N ASN A 309 -3.70 13.52 23.96
CA ASN A 309 -3.28 14.23 22.74
C ASN A 309 -4.33 14.16 21.61
N GLY A 310 -5.15 13.11 21.54
CA GLY A 310 -6.13 12.89 20.47
C GLY A 310 -5.55 12.27 19.20
N GLU A 311 -4.34 11.72 19.29
CA GLU A 311 -3.66 11.12 18.16
C GLU A 311 -3.85 9.59 18.17
N PRO A 312 -4.16 8.96 17.03
CA PRO A 312 -4.20 7.51 16.95
C PRO A 312 -2.86 6.89 17.34
N TRP A 313 -2.91 5.76 18.02
CA TRP A 313 -1.75 4.93 18.29
C TRP A 313 -1.67 3.79 17.29
N ILE A 314 -0.51 3.62 16.66
CA ILE A 314 -0.20 2.43 15.86
C ILE A 314 1.15 1.92 16.31
N GLY A 315 1.16 0.81 17.00
CA GLY A 315 2.40 0.29 17.57
C GLY A 315 2.22 -0.96 18.39
N ARG A 316 3.29 -1.33 19.05
CA ARG A 316 3.32 -2.46 19.94
C ARG A 316 2.73 -2.09 21.31
N ALA A 317 1.79 -2.86 21.80
CA ALA A 317 1.25 -2.68 23.15
C ALA A 317 1.06 -4.03 23.86
N PHE A 318 1.20 -4.01 25.19
CA PHE A 318 0.92 -5.17 26.04
C PHE A 318 -0.58 -5.20 26.36
N VAL A 319 -1.24 -6.29 25.99
CA VAL A 319 -2.69 -6.44 26.15
C VAL A 319 -2.94 -7.68 26.99
N VAL A 320 -3.33 -7.48 28.21
CA VAL A 320 -3.64 -8.49 29.22
C VAL A 320 -2.48 -9.47 29.45
N ASN A 321 -2.28 -10.45 28.58
CA ASN A 321 -1.30 -11.53 28.74
C ASN A 321 -0.24 -11.57 27.64
N ASN A 322 -0.47 -10.87 26.51
CA ASN A 322 0.36 -11.00 25.33
C ASN A 322 0.73 -9.64 24.73
N TRP A 323 1.78 -9.62 23.93
CA TRP A 323 2.12 -8.48 23.10
C TRP A 323 1.37 -8.55 21.79
N TYR A 324 0.83 -7.40 21.37
CA TYR A 324 0.10 -7.21 20.12
C TYR A 324 0.70 -6.05 19.34
N ILE A 325 0.60 -6.12 18.04
CA ILE A 325 0.70 -4.96 17.16
C ILE A 325 -0.71 -4.38 17.10
N THR A 326 -0.85 -3.14 17.54
CA THR A 326 -2.13 -2.56 17.90
C THR A 326 -2.38 -1.26 17.18
N ALA A 327 -3.65 -0.96 16.96
CA ALA A 327 -4.11 0.35 16.59
C ALA A 327 -5.25 0.78 17.52
N TYR A 328 -5.18 2.01 17.98
CA TYR A 328 -6.17 2.64 18.85
C TYR A 328 -6.55 3.98 18.26
N GLU A 329 -7.82 4.32 18.34
CA GLU A 329 -8.33 5.65 18.02
C GLU A 329 -9.33 6.13 19.07
N PRO A 330 -9.43 7.45 19.29
CA PRO A 330 -10.38 7.99 20.25
C PRO A 330 -11.81 7.81 19.76
N ILE A 331 -12.72 7.54 20.68
CA ILE A 331 -14.15 7.67 20.50
C ILE A 331 -14.56 9.01 21.13
N GLU A 332 -15.18 9.84 20.33
CA GLU A 332 -15.61 11.18 20.73
C GLU A 332 -17.12 11.21 20.95
N ASP A 333 -17.56 12.03 21.89
CA ASP A 333 -18.98 12.33 22.10
C ASP A 333 -19.48 13.43 21.13
N PHE A 334 -20.74 13.81 21.28
CA PHE A 334 -21.38 14.85 20.47
C PHE A 334 -20.64 16.21 20.51
N ASN A 335 -19.94 16.51 21.60
CA ASN A 335 -19.18 17.75 21.79
C ASN A 335 -17.69 17.59 21.46
N ASN A 336 -17.29 16.53 20.74
CA ASN A 336 -15.91 16.18 20.42
C ASN A 336 -15.01 15.97 21.66
N ARG A 337 -15.59 15.59 22.81
CA ARG A 337 -14.81 15.15 23.97
C ARG A 337 -14.47 13.69 23.80
N ARG A 338 -13.21 13.33 24.04
CA ARG A 338 -12.73 11.96 23.94
C ARG A 338 -13.18 11.18 25.17
N ILE A 339 -14.13 10.30 25.00
CA ILE A 339 -14.79 9.55 26.06
C ILE A 339 -14.38 8.08 26.11
N GLY A 340 -13.71 7.60 25.08
CA GLY A 340 -13.32 6.22 24.99
C GLY A 340 -12.34 5.95 23.85
N ILE A 341 -12.07 4.68 23.63
CA ILE A 341 -11.12 4.23 22.62
C ILE A 341 -11.67 3.01 21.90
N LEU A 342 -11.59 3.02 20.57
CA LEU A 342 -11.74 1.84 19.73
C LEU A 342 -10.37 1.23 19.48
N TYR A 343 -10.25 -0.05 19.72
CA TYR A 343 -9.01 -0.80 19.62
C TYR A 343 -9.16 -2.02 18.74
N VAL A 344 -8.14 -2.27 17.95
CA VAL A 344 -7.85 -3.56 17.32
C VAL A 344 -6.40 -3.94 17.53
N GLY A 345 -6.14 -5.24 17.60
CA GLY A 345 -4.78 -5.73 17.77
C GLY A 345 -4.59 -7.08 17.09
N ILE A 346 -3.40 -7.29 16.55
CA ILE A 346 -2.97 -8.56 15.95
C ILE A 346 -1.87 -9.13 16.81
N LEU A 347 -1.95 -10.43 17.12
CA LEU A 347 -0.98 -11.13 17.96
C LEU A 347 0.45 -11.00 17.40
N GLU A 348 1.33 -10.35 18.17
CA GLU A 348 2.73 -10.10 17.74
C GLU A 348 3.50 -11.39 17.53
N GLN A 349 3.16 -12.44 18.28
CA GLN A 349 3.87 -13.72 18.21
C GLN A 349 3.90 -14.31 16.80
N LYS A 350 2.80 -14.18 16.04
CA LYS A 350 2.75 -14.60 14.63
C LYS A 350 3.86 -13.95 13.81
N TYR A 351 4.03 -12.64 13.94
CA TYR A 351 5.03 -11.87 13.20
C TYR A 351 6.45 -12.10 13.73
N THR A 352 6.56 -12.31 15.04
CA THR A 352 7.85 -12.67 15.66
C THR A 352 8.32 -14.05 15.18
N ASP A 353 7.43 -15.03 15.11
CA ASP A 353 7.75 -16.35 14.62
C ASP A 353 8.13 -16.33 13.13
N ILE A 354 7.36 -15.61 12.29
CA ILE A 354 7.72 -15.39 10.88
C ILE A 354 9.09 -14.74 10.77
N ARG A 355 9.37 -13.73 11.61
CA ARG A 355 10.66 -13.06 11.61
C ARG A 355 11.78 -14.01 11.98
N ILE A 356 11.58 -14.87 13.00
CA ILE A 356 12.56 -15.89 13.42
C ILE A 356 12.74 -16.92 12.31
N GLU A 357 11.67 -17.41 11.71
CA GLU A 357 11.72 -18.36 10.60
C GLU A 357 12.52 -17.79 9.42
N VAL A 358 12.20 -16.56 9.01
CA VAL A 358 12.94 -15.86 7.96
C VAL A 358 14.42 -15.68 8.35
N GLN A 359 14.71 -15.33 9.61
CA GLN A 359 16.08 -15.21 10.09
C GLN A 359 16.83 -16.54 10.04
N VAL A 360 16.18 -17.63 10.43
CA VAL A 360 16.77 -18.98 10.37
C VAL A 360 17.03 -19.40 8.92
N VAL A 361 16.09 -19.14 8.01
CA VAL A 361 16.26 -19.40 6.58
C VAL A 361 17.42 -18.59 6.01
N PHE A 362 17.48 -17.28 6.31
CA PHE A 362 18.59 -16.42 5.89
C PHE A 362 19.94 -16.90 6.44
N LEU A 363 19.97 -17.26 7.72
CA LEU A 363 21.16 -17.83 8.33
C LEU A 363 21.57 -19.15 7.65
N GLY A 364 20.57 -20.01 7.37
CA GLY A 364 20.80 -21.28 6.65
C GLY A 364 21.37 -21.05 5.25
N ILE A 365 20.79 -20.13 4.48
CA ILE A 365 21.29 -19.74 3.14
C ILE A 365 22.71 -19.17 3.25
N THR A 366 22.96 -18.34 4.26
CA THR A 366 24.28 -17.75 4.51
C THR A 366 25.31 -18.80 4.82
N VAL A 367 24.99 -19.74 5.72
CA VAL A 367 25.88 -20.84 6.08
C VAL A 367 26.14 -21.77 4.88
N LEU A 368 25.08 -22.11 4.13
CA LEU A 368 25.19 -22.90 2.92
C LEU A 368 26.05 -22.20 1.87
N GLY A 369 25.83 -20.91 1.64
CA GLY A 369 26.64 -20.09 0.75
C GLY A 369 28.10 -20.04 1.18
N ALA A 370 28.36 -19.90 2.48
CA ALA A 370 29.71 -19.94 3.04
C ALA A 370 30.36 -21.29 2.84
N LEU A 371 29.65 -22.40 3.05
CA LEU A 371 30.14 -23.75 2.83
C LEU A 371 30.44 -24.02 1.35
N VAL A 372 29.51 -23.60 0.46
CA VAL A 372 29.71 -23.70 -1.00
C VAL A 372 30.95 -22.90 -1.44
N THR A 373 31.05 -21.66 -0.93
CA THR A 373 32.19 -20.77 -1.23
C THR A 373 33.49 -21.36 -0.69
N MET A 374 33.45 -21.95 0.51
CA MET A 374 34.63 -22.65 1.10
C MET A 374 35.04 -23.86 0.27
N ALA A 375 34.09 -24.70 -0.16
CA ALA A 375 34.35 -25.86 -1.00
C ALA A 375 34.90 -25.43 -2.37
N LEU A 376 34.32 -24.39 -2.99
CA LEU A 376 34.83 -23.83 -4.25
C LEU A 376 36.21 -23.20 -4.08
N ALA A 377 36.42 -22.42 -3.03
CA ALA A 377 37.73 -21.84 -2.73
C ALA A 377 38.78 -22.93 -2.48
N TYR A 378 38.42 -24.00 -1.75
CA TYR A 378 39.30 -25.16 -1.52
C TYR A 378 39.59 -25.91 -2.84
N ALA A 379 38.56 -26.20 -3.64
CA ALA A 379 38.71 -26.89 -4.93
C ALA A 379 39.59 -26.07 -5.90
N ILE A 380 39.31 -24.76 -6.03
CA ILE A 380 40.08 -23.84 -6.86
C ILE A 380 41.52 -23.73 -6.34
N SER A 381 41.69 -23.60 -5.02
CA SER A 381 43.00 -23.53 -4.42
C SER A 381 43.82 -24.80 -4.63
N ARG A 382 43.17 -25.97 -4.52
CA ARG A 382 43.85 -27.26 -4.74
C ARG A 382 44.14 -27.49 -6.22
N SER A 383 43.21 -27.12 -7.12
CA SER A 383 43.41 -27.26 -8.58
C SER A 383 44.50 -26.30 -9.10
N ILE A 384 44.66 -25.12 -8.49
CA ILE A 384 45.67 -24.14 -8.90
C ILE A 384 47.00 -24.39 -8.17
N SER A 385 46.96 -24.58 -6.84
CA SER A 385 48.18 -24.59 -6.01
C SER A 385 49.04 -25.86 -6.18
N THR A 386 48.42 -27.03 -6.39
CA THR A 386 49.14 -28.26 -6.54
C THR A 386 49.98 -28.32 -7.84
N PRO A 387 49.40 -27.99 -9.00
CA PRO A 387 50.12 -27.83 -10.26
C PRO A 387 51.23 -26.78 -10.19
N VAL A 388 50.90 -25.60 -9.61
CA VAL A 388 51.88 -24.48 -9.48
C VAL A 388 53.10 -24.90 -8.63
N LYS A 389 52.86 -25.61 -7.51
CA LYS A 389 53.97 -26.16 -6.71
C LYS A 389 54.87 -27.13 -7.48
N LYS A 390 54.25 -27.97 -8.33
CA LYS A 390 54.99 -28.88 -9.22
C LYS A 390 55.79 -28.10 -10.26
N LEU A 391 55.21 -27.04 -10.83
CA LEU A 391 55.90 -26.17 -11.80
C LEU A 391 57.06 -25.39 -11.15
N VAL A 392 56.85 -24.84 -9.96
CA VAL A 392 57.93 -24.15 -9.21
C VAL A 392 59.06 -25.11 -8.89
N ALA A 393 58.75 -26.35 -8.42
CA ALA A 393 59.74 -27.35 -8.14
C ALA A 393 60.52 -27.76 -9.40
N ALA A 394 59.81 -27.92 -10.51
CA ALA A 394 60.45 -28.24 -11.80
C ALA A 394 61.26 -27.06 -12.37
N SER A 395 60.74 -25.82 -12.20
CA SER A 395 61.48 -24.60 -12.59
C SER A 395 62.74 -24.41 -11.78
N GLN A 396 62.71 -24.77 -10.49
CA GLN A 396 63.89 -24.77 -9.65
C GLN A 396 64.87 -25.85 -10.08
N GLN A 397 64.38 -27.02 -10.44
CA GLN A 397 65.25 -28.09 -11.00
C GLN A 397 65.89 -27.71 -12.33
N VAL A 398 65.11 -26.95 -13.18
CA VAL A 398 65.65 -26.41 -14.44
C VAL A 398 66.68 -25.31 -14.18
N ALA A 399 66.42 -24.43 -13.21
CA ALA A 399 67.37 -23.42 -12.79
C ALA A 399 68.65 -23.98 -12.17
N ASP A 400 68.56 -25.13 -11.49
CA ASP A 400 69.68 -25.86 -10.95
C ASP A 400 70.40 -26.69 -12.01
N GLY A 401 70.04 -26.58 -13.31
CA GLY A 401 70.71 -27.19 -14.45
C GLY A 401 70.18 -28.58 -14.90
N ASN A 402 69.14 -29.09 -14.28
CA ASN A 402 68.51 -30.32 -14.72
C ASN A 402 67.45 -30.04 -15.80
N LEU A 403 67.87 -29.90 -17.04
CA LEU A 403 67.04 -29.65 -18.21
C LEU A 403 66.10 -30.83 -18.59
N ASN A 404 66.25 -31.99 -17.95
CA ASN A 404 65.42 -33.18 -18.16
C ASN A 404 64.22 -33.21 -17.23
N ALA A 405 64.09 -32.28 -16.31
CA ALA A 405 62.90 -32.13 -15.47
C ALA A 405 61.66 -31.96 -16.32
N ARG A 406 60.66 -32.79 -16.11
CA ARG A 406 59.35 -32.71 -16.79
C ARG A 406 58.25 -32.56 -15.75
N VAL A 407 57.23 -31.81 -16.10
CA VAL A 407 56.03 -31.67 -15.25
C VAL A 407 54.87 -32.39 -15.92
N GLU A 408 54.42 -33.46 -15.29
CA GLU A 408 53.19 -34.14 -15.69
C GLU A 408 52.02 -33.50 -14.91
N ILE A 409 51.25 -32.65 -15.58
CA ILE A 409 49.98 -32.11 -15.08
C ILE A 409 48.92 -32.52 -16.11
N ARG A 410 48.03 -33.42 -15.70
CA ARG A 410 46.87 -33.86 -16.47
C ARG A 410 45.68 -32.96 -16.13
N SER A 411 45.75 -31.71 -16.54
CA SER A 411 44.62 -30.77 -16.43
C SER A 411 44.25 -30.34 -17.84
N GLY A 412 42.93 -30.18 -18.10
CA GLY A 412 42.41 -29.69 -19.39
C GLY A 412 42.32 -28.17 -19.44
N ASP A 413 42.83 -27.47 -18.41
CA ASP A 413 42.81 -26.02 -18.25
C ASP A 413 44.17 -25.40 -18.63
N GLU A 414 44.30 -24.07 -18.38
CA GLU A 414 45.46 -23.26 -18.65
C GLU A 414 46.71 -23.77 -17.91
N LEU A 415 46.54 -24.48 -16.78
CA LEU A 415 47.64 -25.05 -16.03
C LEU A 415 48.21 -26.30 -16.71
N GLY A 416 47.34 -27.09 -17.35
CA GLY A 416 47.79 -28.17 -18.24
C GLY A 416 48.54 -27.64 -19.46
N THR A 417 48.04 -26.55 -20.04
CA THR A 417 48.65 -25.84 -21.15
C THR A 417 49.98 -25.20 -20.75
N LEU A 418 50.02 -24.59 -19.53
CA LEU A 418 51.24 -24.03 -18.97
C LEU A 418 52.29 -25.11 -18.68
N ALA A 419 51.86 -26.29 -18.17
CA ALA A 419 52.76 -27.45 -17.99
C ALA A 419 53.30 -27.96 -19.32
N ASN A 420 52.44 -28.03 -20.35
CA ASN A 420 52.87 -28.38 -21.71
C ASN A 420 53.79 -27.32 -22.32
N SER A 421 53.50 -26.02 -22.08
CA SER A 421 54.37 -24.92 -22.53
C SER A 421 55.69 -24.90 -21.75
N PHE A 422 55.65 -25.19 -20.44
CA PHE A 422 56.87 -25.41 -19.66
C PHE A 422 57.70 -26.61 -20.21
N ASN A 423 57.04 -27.73 -20.50
CA ASN A 423 57.70 -28.88 -21.09
C ASN A 423 58.20 -28.62 -22.52
N LYS A 424 57.57 -27.69 -23.22
CA LYS A 424 58.00 -27.17 -24.53
C LYS A 424 58.92 -25.96 -24.38
N MET A 425 59.11 -25.43 -23.18
CA MET A 425 59.86 -24.21 -22.89
C MET A 425 61.34 -24.29 -23.20
N ALA A 426 61.90 -25.48 -23.44
CA ALA A 426 63.18 -25.58 -24.18
C ALA A 426 63.03 -25.04 -25.63
N ALA A 427 61.79 -24.80 -26.12
CA ALA A 427 61.53 -24.48 -27.51
C ALA A 427 60.62 -23.24 -27.75
N ALA A 428 59.82 -22.76 -26.81
CA ALA A 428 58.89 -21.67 -27.17
C ALA A 428 58.47 -20.81 -25.96
N LEU A 429 59.06 -19.65 -25.84
CA LEU A 429 58.76 -18.63 -24.82
C LEU A 429 57.65 -17.66 -25.21
N GLN A 430 57.05 -17.86 -26.34
CA GLN A 430 56.18 -16.82 -26.94
C GLN A 430 54.66 -17.01 -26.76
N GLU A 431 54.17 -18.16 -26.40
CA GLU A 431 52.72 -18.39 -26.37
C GLU A 431 52.00 -17.94 -25.06
N ARG A 432 52.81 -17.47 -24.11
CA ARG A 432 52.30 -17.25 -22.73
C ARG A 432 51.35 -16.07 -22.55
N ASP A 433 51.27 -15.15 -23.49
CA ASP A 433 50.57 -13.87 -23.28
C ASP A 433 49.14 -13.85 -23.86
N GLU A 434 48.81 -14.77 -24.72
CA GLU A 434 47.50 -14.78 -25.40
C GLU A 434 46.38 -15.48 -24.63
N GLU A 435 46.70 -16.54 -23.88
CA GLU A 435 45.65 -17.29 -23.18
C GLU A 435 45.10 -16.59 -21.93
N LEU A 436 45.89 -15.71 -21.33
CA LEU A 436 45.43 -14.93 -20.15
C LEU A 436 44.40 -13.86 -20.52
N LYS A 437 44.35 -13.46 -21.79
CA LYS A 437 43.40 -12.47 -22.30
C LYS A 437 42.01 -13.02 -22.56
N GLU A 438 41.86 -14.27 -22.88
CA GLU A 438 40.55 -14.85 -23.19
C GLU A 438 39.64 -15.06 -21.94
N PHE A 439 40.26 -15.36 -20.80
CA PHE A 439 39.49 -15.63 -19.57
C PHE A 439 38.82 -14.40 -18.97
N THR A 440 39.43 -13.21 -19.23
CA THR A 440 38.88 -11.93 -18.78
C THR A 440 37.78 -11.44 -19.71
N LYS A 441 37.80 -11.87 -20.98
CA LYS A 441 36.90 -11.42 -22.03
C LYS A 441 35.47 -11.97 -21.89
N SER A 442 35.34 -13.19 -21.31
CA SER A 442 34.03 -13.84 -21.23
C SER A 442 33.10 -13.19 -20.17
N LYS A 443 33.63 -12.61 -19.10
CA LYS A 443 32.80 -11.92 -18.08
C LYS A 443 32.44 -10.49 -18.43
N ILE A 444 33.26 -9.84 -19.26
CA ILE A 444 32.94 -8.50 -19.78
C ILE A 444 31.83 -8.58 -20.85
N MET A 445 31.77 -9.67 -21.61
CA MET A 445 30.79 -9.85 -22.70
C MET A 445 29.32 -9.89 -22.26
N GLU A 446 29.01 -10.34 -21.08
CA GLU A 446 27.61 -10.48 -20.62
C GLU A 446 27.00 -9.12 -20.17
N SER A 447 27.82 -8.25 -19.57
CA SER A 447 27.41 -6.87 -19.22
C SER A 447 27.32 -5.96 -20.45
N GLU A 448 28.25 -6.15 -21.43
CA GLU A 448 28.19 -5.42 -22.70
C GLU A 448 26.99 -5.82 -23.56
N ARG A 449 26.51 -7.06 -23.48
CA ARG A 449 25.37 -7.53 -24.29
C ARG A 449 24.06 -6.79 -23.96
N LEU A 450 23.83 -6.44 -22.70
CA LEU A 450 22.65 -5.67 -22.29
C LEU A 450 22.74 -4.19 -22.65
N ALA A 451 23.94 -3.60 -22.61
CA ALA A 451 24.18 -2.22 -23.04
C ALA A 451 24.09 -2.08 -24.57
N LEU A 452 24.56 -3.11 -25.33
CA LEU A 452 24.48 -3.13 -26.78
C LEU A 452 23.06 -3.28 -27.32
N ILE A 453 22.16 -4.00 -26.61
CA ILE A 453 20.74 -4.12 -27.01
C ILE A 453 20.06 -2.76 -26.93
N GLY A 454 20.41 -1.94 -25.94
CA GLY A 454 19.88 -0.56 -25.81
C GLY A 454 20.36 0.40 -26.91
N GLN A 455 21.63 0.30 -27.28
CA GLN A 455 22.24 1.13 -28.36
C GLN A 455 21.85 0.68 -29.78
N LEU A 456 21.76 -0.64 -30.01
CA LEU A 456 21.34 -1.22 -31.29
C LEU A 456 19.87 -0.93 -31.59
N ALA A 457 18.99 -0.92 -30.61
CA ALA A 457 17.58 -0.57 -30.79
C ALA A 457 17.42 0.87 -31.31
N ALA A 458 18.27 1.80 -30.89
CA ALA A 458 18.26 3.19 -31.37
C ALA A 458 18.84 3.34 -32.80
N GLY A 459 19.92 2.61 -33.10
CA GLY A 459 20.55 2.63 -34.45
C GLY A 459 19.69 1.95 -35.51
N VAL A 460 19.18 0.74 -35.20
CA VAL A 460 18.29 -0.02 -36.09
C VAL A 460 16.99 0.73 -36.36
N ALA A 461 16.46 1.44 -35.39
CA ALA A 461 15.27 2.25 -35.61
C ALA A 461 15.52 3.45 -36.50
N HIS A 462 16.71 4.08 -36.41
CA HIS A 462 17.09 5.16 -37.32
C HIS A 462 17.31 4.64 -38.74
N GLU A 463 17.94 3.46 -38.86
CA GLU A 463 18.21 2.84 -40.18
C GLU A 463 16.96 2.21 -40.81
N LEU A 464 15.99 1.73 -40.03
CA LEU A 464 14.69 1.26 -40.56
C LEU A 464 13.77 2.42 -40.92
N ASN A 465 13.80 3.54 -40.19
CA ASN A 465 12.97 4.71 -40.56
C ASN A 465 13.42 5.37 -41.86
N ASN A 466 14.73 5.35 -42.17
CA ASN A 466 15.24 5.95 -43.39
C ASN A 466 14.70 5.28 -44.69
N PRO A 467 14.79 3.94 -44.89
CA PRO A 467 14.20 3.30 -46.06
C PRO A 467 12.68 3.36 -46.10
N LEU A 468 12.02 3.31 -44.88
CA LEU A 468 10.57 3.47 -44.83
C LEU A 468 10.12 4.86 -45.28
N GLN A 469 10.82 5.93 -44.88
CA GLN A 469 10.57 7.29 -45.38
C GLN A 469 10.83 7.39 -46.90
N GLY A 470 11.86 6.71 -47.39
CA GLY A 470 12.13 6.61 -48.82
C GLY A 470 10.99 5.92 -49.57
N ILE A 471 10.51 4.78 -49.08
CA ILE A 471 9.38 4.06 -49.68
C ILE A 471 8.13 4.93 -49.69
N VAL A 472 7.82 5.63 -48.59
CA VAL A 472 6.69 6.56 -48.48
C VAL A 472 6.84 7.70 -49.48
N ALA A 473 8.02 8.34 -49.53
CA ALA A 473 8.29 9.47 -50.45
C ALA A 473 8.18 9.07 -51.91
N TYR A 474 8.81 7.97 -52.33
CA TYR A 474 8.72 7.48 -53.71
C TYR A 474 7.31 7.01 -54.07
N SER A 475 6.59 6.39 -53.16
CA SER A 475 5.19 6.00 -53.36
C SER A 475 4.28 7.22 -53.54
N HIS A 476 4.48 8.29 -52.76
CA HIS A 476 3.77 9.56 -52.97
C HIS A 476 4.09 10.23 -54.29
N LEU A 477 5.38 10.25 -54.69
CA LEU A 477 5.77 10.80 -56.00
C LEU A 477 5.12 10.03 -57.17
N LEU A 478 4.98 8.71 -57.03
CA LEU A 478 4.28 7.89 -58.02
C LEU A 478 2.77 8.12 -57.98
N LEU A 479 2.17 8.33 -56.82
CA LEU A 479 0.75 8.67 -56.68
C LEU A 479 0.38 10.02 -57.29
N GLU A 480 1.31 10.98 -57.32
CA GLU A 480 1.15 12.29 -57.98
C GLU A 480 1.33 12.23 -59.48
N SER A 481 1.88 11.14 -60.01
CA SER A 481 2.09 10.94 -61.45
C SER A 481 0.78 10.59 -62.15
N THR A 482 0.50 11.24 -63.28
CA THR A 482 -0.67 10.97 -64.11
C THR A 482 -0.58 9.67 -64.96
N ALA A 483 0.51 8.94 -64.87
CA ALA A 483 0.77 7.71 -65.60
C ALA A 483 0.39 6.40 -64.85
N VAL A 484 -0.14 6.48 -63.62
CA VAL A 484 -0.48 5.32 -62.82
C VAL A 484 -1.98 5.04 -62.96
N ASP A 485 -2.35 3.81 -63.31
CA ASP A 485 -3.73 3.35 -63.37
C ASP A 485 -4.34 3.20 -61.95
N GLU A 486 -5.64 3.03 -61.87
CA GLU A 486 -6.37 3.00 -60.61
C GLU A 486 -5.95 1.82 -59.72
N ALA A 487 -5.59 0.68 -60.32
CA ALA A 487 -5.08 -0.49 -59.59
C ALA A 487 -3.65 -0.22 -59.04
N GLY A 488 -2.80 0.43 -59.81
CA GLY A 488 -1.47 0.86 -59.40
C GLY A 488 -1.52 1.89 -58.29
N ARG A 489 -2.45 2.86 -58.32
CA ARG A 489 -2.69 3.87 -57.31
C ARG A 489 -3.10 3.21 -55.99
N SER A 490 -4.07 2.27 -56.02
CA SER A 490 -4.49 1.52 -54.83
C SER A 490 -3.36 0.70 -54.21
N ASN A 491 -2.48 0.11 -55.03
CA ASN A 491 -1.32 -0.64 -54.52
C ASN A 491 -0.27 0.28 -53.90
N LEU A 492 -0.02 1.46 -54.48
CA LEU A 492 0.90 2.46 -53.93
C LEU A 492 0.38 3.01 -52.60
N GLU A 493 -0.91 3.30 -52.49
CA GLU A 493 -1.55 3.70 -51.21
C GLU A 493 -1.40 2.62 -50.12
N LYS A 494 -1.53 1.36 -50.51
CA LYS A 494 -1.28 0.24 -49.57
C LYS A 494 0.19 0.18 -49.16
N ILE A 495 1.15 0.43 -50.05
CA ILE A 495 2.58 0.45 -49.72
C ILE A 495 2.88 1.59 -48.75
N VAL A 496 2.37 2.81 -49.03
CA VAL A 496 2.50 3.97 -48.12
C VAL A 496 1.94 3.64 -46.75
N THR A 497 0.76 3.03 -46.71
CA THR A 497 0.11 2.64 -45.45
C THR A 497 0.94 1.63 -44.65
N GLN A 498 1.50 0.59 -45.34
CA GLN A 498 2.32 -0.42 -44.64
C GLN A 498 3.68 0.14 -44.21
N ALA A 499 4.31 1.01 -45.02
CA ALA A 499 5.57 1.63 -44.66
C ALA A 499 5.43 2.58 -43.44
N ASN A 500 4.38 3.40 -43.44
CA ASN A 500 4.04 4.24 -42.28
C ASN A 500 3.73 3.41 -41.01
N ARG A 501 3.07 2.28 -41.20
CA ARG A 501 2.81 1.32 -40.12
C ARG A 501 4.10 0.77 -39.52
N CYS A 502 5.04 0.30 -40.34
CA CYS A 502 6.34 -0.16 -39.87
C CYS A 502 7.10 0.94 -39.13
N GLY A 503 7.08 2.16 -39.61
CA GLY A 503 7.68 3.33 -38.95
C GLY A 503 7.04 3.60 -37.57
N ASN A 504 5.73 3.45 -37.46
CA ASN A 504 5.03 3.62 -36.18
C ASN A 504 5.33 2.51 -35.17
N ILE A 505 5.49 1.26 -35.63
CA ILE A 505 5.89 0.14 -34.77
C ILE A 505 7.31 0.36 -34.24
N VAL A 506 8.24 0.74 -35.11
CA VAL A 506 9.64 1.04 -34.76
C VAL A 506 9.72 2.21 -33.78
N ARG A 507 8.92 3.26 -33.98
CA ARG A 507 8.84 4.42 -33.10
C ARG A 507 8.25 4.05 -31.75
N GLY A 508 7.20 3.21 -31.70
CA GLY A 508 6.61 2.69 -30.49
C GLY A 508 7.58 1.85 -29.66
N LEU A 509 8.43 1.05 -30.32
CA LEU A 509 9.45 0.23 -29.67
C LEU A 509 10.57 1.10 -29.07
N LEU A 510 10.99 2.15 -29.77
CA LEU A 510 11.94 3.15 -29.28
C LEU A 510 11.41 3.93 -28.08
N ASP A 511 10.14 4.35 -28.14
CA ASP A 511 9.49 5.08 -27.07
C ASP A 511 9.31 4.22 -25.80
N PHE A 512 9.15 2.90 -25.97
CA PHE A 512 9.13 1.94 -24.87
C PHE A 512 10.52 1.72 -24.25
N SER A 513 11.58 1.76 -25.07
CA SER A 513 12.99 1.58 -24.65
C SER A 513 13.61 2.85 -24.02
N ARG A 514 13.11 4.04 -24.35
CA ARG A 514 13.62 5.32 -23.85
C ARG A 514 12.84 5.77 -22.61
N GLN A 515 13.37 5.53 -21.42
CA GLN A 515 12.97 6.27 -20.23
C GLN A 515 13.43 7.74 -20.37
N ARG A 516 12.58 8.60 -20.95
CA ARG A 516 12.81 10.05 -20.84
C ARG A 516 12.53 10.50 -19.40
N LYS A 517 13.48 11.19 -18.77
CA LYS A 517 13.25 11.88 -17.50
C LYS A 517 12.02 12.79 -17.65
N SER A 518 10.98 12.51 -16.86
CA SER A 518 9.75 13.30 -16.81
C SER A 518 10.08 14.71 -16.31
N ASN A 519 9.64 15.73 -17.04
CA ASN A 519 9.78 17.14 -16.63
C ASN A 519 8.46 17.61 -16.02
N LYS A 520 8.27 17.29 -14.74
CA LYS A 520 7.03 17.62 -14.01
C LYS A 520 7.08 19.06 -13.54
N THR A 521 6.04 19.82 -13.85
CA THR A 521 5.86 21.21 -13.43
C THR A 521 4.44 21.41 -12.92
N LEU A 522 4.21 22.45 -12.13
CA LEU A 522 2.88 22.81 -11.67
C LEU A 522 2.04 23.27 -12.85
N TYR A 523 0.98 22.54 -13.19
CA TYR A 523 0.22 22.76 -14.41
C TYR A 523 -1.28 22.49 -14.23
N ASP A 524 -2.12 23.10 -15.08
CA ASP A 524 -3.55 22.91 -15.10
C ASP A 524 -3.96 21.75 -16.01
N VAL A 525 -4.57 20.71 -15.46
CA VAL A 525 -5.06 19.53 -16.19
C VAL A 525 -6.10 19.91 -17.23
N ASN A 526 -6.99 20.87 -16.94
CA ASN A 526 -7.98 21.35 -17.89
C ASN A 526 -7.33 21.99 -19.11
N LYS A 527 -6.17 22.64 -18.96
CA LYS A 527 -5.45 23.24 -20.07
C LYS A 527 -4.90 22.16 -21.01
N VAL A 528 -4.35 21.09 -20.44
CA VAL A 528 -3.88 19.94 -21.27
C VAL A 528 -5.05 19.33 -22.02
N LEU A 529 -6.18 19.11 -21.34
CA LEU A 529 -7.35 18.50 -21.96
C LEU A 529 -7.93 19.36 -23.07
N ARG A 530 -8.05 20.68 -22.86
CA ARG A 530 -8.49 21.62 -23.91
C ARG A 530 -7.60 21.64 -25.12
N GLN A 531 -6.27 21.55 -24.93
CA GLN A 531 -5.30 21.43 -26.01
C GLN A 531 -5.53 20.16 -26.83
N CYS A 532 -5.73 19.02 -26.17
CA CYS A 532 -6.04 17.75 -26.84
C CYS A 532 -7.32 17.86 -27.69
N VAL A 533 -8.40 18.42 -27.13
CA VAL A 533 -9.67 18.59 -27.83
C VAL A 533 -9.50 19.48 -29.05
N SER A 534 -8.87 20.65 -28.90
CA SER A 534 -8.64 21.59 -30.01
C SER A 534 -7.80 21.00 -31.14
N LEU A 535 -6.86 20.12 -30.85
CA LEU A 535 -6.05 19.41 -31.84
C LEU A 535 -6.85 18.35 -32.62
N LEU A 536 -7.86 17.77 -32.00
CA LEU A 536 -8.61 16.64 -32.55
C LEU A 536 -9.92 17.05 -33.22
N GLU A 537 -10.58 18.13 -32.81
CA GLU A 537 -11.86 18.60 -33.37
C GLU A 537 -11.86 18.77 -34.89
N ASN A 538 -10.74 19.16 -35.46
CA ASN A 538 -10.59 19.39 -36.91
C ASN A 538 -10.14 18.14 -37.71
N GLN A 539 -9.96 17.00 -37.06
CA GLN A 539 -9.57 15.77 -37.77
C GLN A 539 -10.82 15.06 -38.32
N VAL A 540 -10.67 14.46 -39.49
CA VAL A 540 -11.76 13.75 -40.20
C VAL A 540 -12.45 12.70 -39.34
N LEU A 541 -11.69 12.01 -38.49
CA LEU A 541 -12.21 10.99 -37.56
C LEU A 541 -13.24 11.56 -36.58
N PHE A 542 -13.18 12.85 -36.25
CA PHE A 542 -14.02 13.50 -35.25
C PHE A 542 -15.19 14.30 -35.82
N HIS A 543 -15.32 14.42 -37.14
CA HIS A 543 -16.36 15.24 -37.77
C HIS A 543 -17.80 14.83 -37.42
N ASN A 544 -18.05 13.55 -37.14
CA ASN A 544 -19.37 13.03 -36.75
C ASN A 544 -19.41 12.56 -35.31
N ILE A 545 -18.46 13.00 -34.47
CA ILE A 545 -18.43 12.72 -33.05
C ILE A 545 -18.84 14.00 -32.30
N GLU A 546 -19.91 13.92 -31.52
CA GLU A 546 -20.32 15.01 -30.65
C GLU A 546 -19.45 15.01 -29.40
N MET A 547 -18.52 15.96 -29.30
CA MET A 547 -17.66 16.10 -28.13
C MET A 547 -18.27 17.10 -27.16
N GLN A 548 -18.66 16.62 -25.98
CA GLN A 548 -19.16 17.45 -24.89
C GLN A 548 -18.13 17.52 -23.77
N SER A 549 -17.73 18.74 -23.39
CA SER A 549 -16.76 18.98 -22.33
C SER A 549 -17.41 19.66 -21.13
N SER A 550 -17.44 18.99 -19.98
CA SER A 550 -17.89 19.53 -18.71
C SER A 550 -16.71 19.59 -17.73
N LEU A 551 -15.94 20.66 -17.81
CA LEU A 551 -14.70 20.83 -17.06
C LEU A 551 -14.97 21.66 -15.80
N ALA A 552 -14.58 21.17 -14.63
CA ALA A 552 -14.71 21.88 -13.37
C ALA A 552 -13.92 23.20 -13.43
N ALA A 553 -14.57 24.31 -13.02
CA ALA A 553 -13.94 25.63 -13.10
C ALA A 553 -12.81 25.81 -12.07
N ASP A 554 -12.96 25.19 -10.89
CA ASP A 554 -12.04 25.33 -9.75
C ASP A 554 -11.14 24.08 -9.58
N LEU A 555 -10.56 23.61 -10.69
CA LEU A 555 -9.63 22.47 -10.62
C LEU A 555 -8.27 22.93 -10.08
N PRO A 556 -7.73 22.31 -9.02
CA PRO A 556 -6.42 22.70 -8.50
C PRO A 556 -5.32 22.40 -9.52
N MET A 557 -4.29 23.24 -9.54
CA MET A 557 -3.07 22.94 -10.27
C MET A 557 -2.32 21.78 -9.57
N THR A 558 -1.68 20.94 -10.36
CA THR A 558 -0.90 19.83 -9.80
C THR A 558 0.42 19.64 -10.57
N VAL A 559 1.38 19.00 -9.89
CA VAL A 559 2.71 18.73 -10.46
C VAL A 559 2.63 17.59 -11.46
N LEU A 560 2.79 17.91 -12.73
CA LEU A 560 2.66 16.96 -13.85
C LEU A 560 3.57 17.34 -15.03
N ASP A 561 3.84 16.40 -15.90
CA ASP A 561 4.46 16.65 -17.20
C ASP A 561 3.35 16.81 -18.25
N PRO A 562 3.12 18.06 -18.76
CA PRO A 562 2.02 18.34 -19.68
C PRO A 562 2.10 17.50 -20.96
N SER A 563 3.30 17.26 -21.48
CA SER A 563 3.51 16.53 -22.71
C SER A 563 3.21 15.03 -22.56
N GLN A 564 3.50 14.49 -21.42
CA GLN A 564 3.17 13.10 -21.10
C GLN A 564 1.66 12.91 -20.92
N LEU A 565 1.00 13.82 -20.20
CA LEU A 565 -0.45 13.76 -20.01
C LEU A 565 -1.22 14.06 -21.31
N GLU A 566 -0.73 14.98 -22.14
CA GLU A 566 -1.27 15.18 -23.47
C GLU A 566 -1.28 13.86 -24.26
N ARG A 567 -0.18 13.12 -24.22
CA ARG A 567 -0.09 11.79 -24.86
C ARG A 567 -1.10 10.80 -24.28
N VAL A 568 -1.33 10.80 -22.97
CA VAL A 568 -2.34 9.95 -22.31
C VAL A 568 -3.73 10.31 -22.82
N PHE A 569 -4.10 11.58 -22.76
CA PHE A 569 -5.44 12.04 -23.13
C PHE A 569 -5.71 11.85 -24.62
N MET A 570 -4.76 12.20 -25.47
CA MET A 570 -4.84 11.97 -26.93
C MET A 570 -5.07 10.49 -27.23
N ASN A 571 -4.30 9.61 -26.60
CA ASN A 571 -4.44 8.17 -26.81
C ASN A 571 -5.82 7.64 -26.39
N ILE A 572 -6.38 8.11 -25.27
CA ILE A 572 -7.71 7.70 -24.80
C ILE A 572 -8.80 8.25 -25.73
N ILE A 573 -8.72 9.54 -26.11
CA ILE A 573 -9.71 10.20 -26.99
C ILE A 573 -9.72 9.55 -28.38
N ILE A 574 -8.54 9.28 -28.96
CA ILE A 574 -8.44 8.63 -30.26
C ILE A 574 -8.99 7.19 -30.20
N ASN A 575 -8.66 6.44 -29.15
CA ASN A 575 -9.21 5.09 -28.97
C ASN A 575 -10.74 5.09 -28.86
N ALA A 576 -11.32 6.09 -28.18
CA ALA A 576 -12.77 6.26 -28.10
C ALA A 576 -13.39 6.55 -29.46
N ALA A 577 -12.78 7.45 -30.25
CA ALA A 577 -13.24 7.79 -31.58
C ALA A 577 -13.18 6.59 -32.54
N GLU A 578 -12.09 5.84 -32.49
CA GLU A 578 -11.93 4.63 -33.30
C GLU A 578 -12.90 3.52 -32.89
N ALA A 579 -13.19 3.37 -31.61
CA ALA A 579 -14.17 2.39 -31.12
C ALA A 579 -15.59 2.73 -31.54
N MET A 580 -15.88 4.00 -31.80
CA MET A 580 -17.16 4.50 -32.33
C MET A 580 -17.22 4.56 -33.88
N ASP A 581 -16.17 4.11 -34.55
CA ASP A 581 -16.05 4.19 -36.03
C ASP A 581 -16.30 5.63 -36.54
N GLY A 582 -15.82 6.62 -35.80
CA GLY A 582 -15.94 8.04 -36.10
C GLY A 582 -17.36 8.63 -35.97
N LYS A 583 -18.31 7.93 -35.34
CA LYS A 583 -19.70 8.39 -35.13
C LYS A 583 -20.19 8.09 -33.73
N GLY A 584 -20.64 9.10 -33.00
CA GLY A 584 -21.16 8.93 -31.65
C GLY A 584 -20.96 10.14 -30.78
N GLY A 585 -20.99 9.95 -29.45
CA GLY A 585 -20.78 10.97 -28.48
C GLY A 585 -19.57 10.65 -27.58
N LEU A 586 -18.76 11.65 -27.30
CA LEU A 586 -17.66 11.58 -26.34
C LEU A 586 -17.83 12.66 -25.28
N VAL A 587 -18.03 12.26 -24.06
CA VAL A 587 -18.18 13.18 -22.92
C VAL A 587 -16.90 13.22 -22.12
N LEU A 588 -16.34 14.41 -21.98
CA LEU A 588 -15.13 14.69 -21.22
C LEU A 588 -15.51 15.44 -19.94
N THR A 589 -15.18 14.90 -18.79
CA THR A 589 -15.46 15.59 -17.54
C THR A 589 -14.21 15.64 -16.67
N THR A 590 -14.04 16.76 -15.95
CA THR A 590 -13.03 16.86 -14.91
C THR A 590 -13.69 17.17 -13.57
N ARG A 591 -13.20 16.56 -12.54
CA ARG A 591 -13.69 16.78 -11.18
C ARG A 591 -12.52 16.77 -10.20
N HIS A 592 -12.57 17.65 -9.22
CA HIS A 592 -11.74 17.54 -8.04
C HIS A 592 -12.52 16.83 -6.94
N ASP A 593 -11.92 15.85 -6.32
CA ASP A 593 -12.43 15.17 -5.13
C ASP A 593 -11.64 15.62 -3.91
N PRO A 594 -12.18 16.56 -3.11
CA PRO A 594 -11.47 17.07 -1.94
C PRO A 594 -11.26 16.04 -0.84
N GLY A 595 -12.08 14.97 -0.81
CA GLY A 595 -11.97 13.91 0.20
C GLY A 595 -10.79 12.97 -0.02
N THR A 596 -10.35 12.82 -1.28
CA THR A 596 -9.20 11.98 -1.65
C THR A 596 -8.02 12.78 -2.18
N GLU A 597 -8.15 14.10 -2.31
CA GLU A 597 -7.16 15.00 -2.92
C GLU A 597 -6.71 14.56 -4.32
N HIS A 598 -7.67 14.11 -5.15
CA HIS A 598 -7.40 13.68 -6.51
C HIS A 598 -8.21 14.50 -7.53
N ILE A 599 -7.58 14.71 -8.68
CA ILE A 599 -8.26 15.18 -9.88
C ILE A 599 -8.68 13.95 -10.68
N GLU A 600 -9.96 13.85 -11.01
CA GLU A 600 -10.48 12.84 -11.91
C GLU A 600 -10.75 13.45 -13.28
N VAL A 601 -10.19 12.83 -14.33
CA VAL A 601 -10.50 13.13 -15.72
C VAL A 601 -11.20 11.90 -16.30
N THR A 602 -12.45 12.10 -16.73
CA THR A 602 -13.27 11.00 -17.25
C THR A 602 -13.50 11.21 -18.74
N PHE A 603 -13.38 10.13 -19.49
CA PHE A 603 -13.63 10.02 -20.92
C PHE A 603 -14.69 8.94 -21.10
N ALA A 604 -15.89 9.32 -21.51
CA ALA A 604 -17.01 8.41 -21.70
C ALA A 604 -17.47 8.46 -23.17
N ASP A 605 -17.32 7.35 -23.88
CA ASP A 605 -17.77 7.19 -25.25
C ASP A 605 -19.10 6.45 -25.32
N THR A 606 -19.76 6.53 -26.48
CA THR A 606 -20.99 5.78 -26.78
C THR A 606 -20.75 4.60 -27.70
N GLY A 607 -19.54 4.08 -27.74
CA GLY A 607 -19.14 2.94 -28.56
C GLY A 607 -19.69 1.60 -28.07
N PRO A 608 -19.18 0.48 -28.59
CA PRO A 608 -19.62 -0.86 -28.22
C PRO A 608 -19.20 -1.30 -26.81
N GLY A 609 -18.36 -0.51 -26.13
CA GLY A 609 -17.77 -0.89 -24.86
C GLY A 609 -16.66 -1.95 -24.99
N ILE A 610 -16.22 -2.46 -23.85
CA ILE A 610 -15.11 -3.44 -23.75
C ILE A 610 -15.64 -4.73 -23.15
N SER A 611 -15.38 -5.87 -23.78
CA SER A 611 -15.82 -7.16 -23.24
C SER A 611 -15.25 -7.41 -21.82
N PRO A 612 -15.98 -8.10 -20.93
CA PRO A 612 -15.54 -8.35 -19.54
C PRO A 612 -14.18 -9.06 -19.45
N GLU A 613 -13.86 -9.91 -20.40
CA GLU A 613 -12.57 -10.62 -20.49
C GLU A 613 -11.42 -9.66 -20.82
N ASN A 614 -11.69 -8.64 -21.63
CA ASN A 614 -10.69 -7.67 -22.09
C ASN A 614 -10.46 -6.55 -21.08
N LEU A 615 -11.43 -6.20 -20.24
CA LEU A 615 -11.28 -5.14 -19.22
C LEU A 615 -10.05 -5.32 -18.32
N LYS A 616 -9.68 -6.58 -18.02
CA LYS A 616 -8.50 -6.88 -17.20
C LYS A 616 -7.18 -6.79 -17.96
N ARG A 617 -7.23 -6.76 -19.28
CA ARG A 617 -6.06 -6.87 -20.18
C ARG A 617 -5.78 -5.64 -21.00
N VAL A 618 -6.68 -4.65 -21.01
CA VAL A 618 -6.55 -3.45 -21.89
C VAL A 618 -5.27 -2.65 -21.65
N PHE A 619 -4.68 -2.74 -20.46
CA PHE A 619 -3.42 -2.09 -20.10
C PHE A 619 -2.19 -2.99 -20.29
N SER A 620 -2.35 -4.24 -20.74
CA SER A 620 -1.23 -5.14 -20.99
C SER A 620 -0.51 -4.73 -22.28
N PRO A 621 0.82 -4.69 -22.30
CA PRO A 621 1.58 -4.40 -23.52
C PRO A 621 1.22 -5.37 -24.65
N PHE A 622 1.15 -4.85 -25.89
CA PHE A 622 0.80 -5.56 -27.11
C PHE A 622 -0.64 -6.11 -27.17
N PHE A 623 -1.49 -5.76 -26.20
CA PHE A 623 -2.89 -6.15 -26.26
C PHE A 623 -3.69 -5.20 -27.15
N THR A 624 -4.37 -5.75 -28.15
CA THR A 624 -5.28 -5.02 -29.07
C THR A 624 -6.42 -5.93 -29.51
N THR A 625 -7.60 -5.36 -29.64
CA THR A 625 -8.80 -6.02 -30.23
C THR A 625 -9.06 -5.53 -31.66
N LYS A 626 -8.23 -4.62 -32.17
CA LYS A 626 -8.34 -4.08 -33.52
C LYS A 626 -7.76 -5.08 -34.50
N ASP A 627 -8.36 -5.14 -35.72
CA ASP A 627 -7.90 -6.02 -36.79
C ASP A 627 -6.42 -5.83 -37.11
N ALA A 628 -5.78 -6.89 -37.58
CA ALA A 628 -4.36 -6.93 -37.88
C ALA A 628 -3.98 -5.77 -38.80
N GLY A 629 -3.62 -4.64 -38.25
CA GLY A 629 -3.27 -3.46 -39.01
C GLY A 629 -3.52 -2.11 -38.34
N HIS A 630 -4.43 -2.01 -37.40
CA HIS A 630 -4.93 -0.73 -36.88
C HIS A 630 -4.54 -0.42 -35.43
N GLY A 631 -3.65 -1.20 -34.80
CA GLY A 631 -3.14 -0.89 -33.46
C GLY A 631 -1.97 -1.78 -33.04
N VAL A 632 -0.94 -1.17 -32.46
CA VAL A 632 0.25 -1.89 -31.93
C VAL A 632 0.00 -2.43 -30.50
N GLY A 633 -1.09 -2.04 -29.86
CA GLY A 633 -1.41 -2.43 -28.49
C GLY A 633 -0.48 -1.88 -27.40
N LEU A 634 0.29 -0.83 -27.69
CA LEU A 634 1.21 -0.21 -26.74
C LEU A 634 0.64 1.08 -26.12
N GLY A 635 -0.35 1.71 -26.73
CA GLY A 635 -0.86 3.02 -26.31
C GLY A 635 -1.36 3.04 -24.89
N LEU A 636 -2.30 2.16 -24.55
CA LEU A 636 -2.90 2.12 -23.20
C LEU A 636 -1.90 1.64 -22.13
N ALA A 637 -0.99 0.72 -22.47
CA ALA A 637 0.07 0.30 -21.56
C ALA A 637 1.03 1.45 -21.22
N ILE A 638 1.42 2.26 -22.21
CA ILE A 638 2.24 3.47 -22.02
C ILE A 638 1.45 4.50 -21.20
N SER A 639 0.16 4.71 -21.52
CA SER A 639 -0.70 5.63 -20.77
C SER A 639 -0.82 5.23 -19.30
N TYR A 640 -0.97 3.94 -19.00
CA TYR A 640 -0.98 3.41 -17.65
C TYR A 640 0.34 3.68 -16.93
N GLY A 641 1.48 3.41 -17.57
CA GLY A 641 2.81 3.70 -17.03
C GLY A 641 3.00 5.18 -16.72
N ILE A 642 2.64 6.07 -17.64
CA ILE A 642 2.73 7.53 -17.44
C ILE A 642 1.89 7.98 -16.24
N VAL A 643 0.65 7.52 -16.13
CA VAL A 643 -0.23 7.91 -15.01
C VAL A 643 0.29 7.37 -13.67
N LYS A 644 0.79 6.13 -13.65
CA LYS A 644 1.44 5.56 -12.44
C LYS A 644 2.69 6.33 -12.04
N ASP A 645 3.52 6.76 -13.00
CA ASP A 645 4.68 7.60 -12.74
C ASP A 645 4.30 8.97 -12.13
N HIS A 646 3.08 9.44 -12.41
CA HIS A 646 2.51 10.64 -11.78
C HIS A 646 1.84 10.36 -10.43
N GLY A 647 1.90 9.12 -9.91
CA GLY A 647 1.26 8.69 -8.66
C GLY A 647 -0.26 8.53 -8.78
N GLY A 648 -0.77 8.52 -10.02
CA GLY A 648 -2.17 8.40 -10.32
C GLY A 648 -2.64 6.95 -10.53
N ASP A 649 -3.89 6.82 -10.95
CA ASP A 649 -4.52 5.56 -11.32
C ASP A 649 -5.38 5.71 -12.57
N VAL A 650 -5.48 4.66 -13.37
CA VAL A 650 -6.37 4.62 -14.55
C VAL A 650 -7.30 3.44 -14.40
N ARG A 651 -8.58 3.71 -14.54
CA ARG A 651 -9.63 2.69 -14.52
C ARG A 651 -10.45 2.75 -15.78
N VAL A 652 -11.02 1.61 -16.13
CA VAL A 652 -11.95 1.51 -17.25
C VAL A 652 -13.14 0.66 -16.83
N GLU A 653 -14.31 1.11 -17.24
CA GLU A 653 -15.57 0.44 -16.95
C GLU A 653 -16.55 0.62 -18.13
N ASN A 654 -17.54 -0.25 -18.22
CA ASN A 654 -18.66 -0.06 -19.13
C ASN A 654 -19.86 0.50 -18.35
N PRO A 655 -20.29 1.72 -18.62
CA PRO A 655 -21.46 2.29 -17.97
C PRO A 655 -22.77 1.58 -18.42
N PRO A 656 -23.83 1.61 -17.60
CA PRO A 656 -25.10 0.92 -17.90
C PRO A 656 -25.79 1.39 -19.20
N GLY A 657 -25.39 2.52 -19.75
CA GLY A 657 -25.92 3.09 -21.01
C GLY A 657 -25.17 2.65 -22.28
N GLY A 658 -24.20 1.75 -22.19
CA GLY A 658 -23.30 1.36 -23.31
C GLY A 658 -22.06 2.25 -23.37
N GLY A 659 -21.10 1.87 -24.25
CA GLY A 659 -19.82 2.55 -24.38
C GLY A 659 -18.79 2.13 -23.34
N ALA A 660 -17.62 2.75 -23.38
CA ALA A 660 -16.59 2.61 -22.35
C ALA A 660 -16.34 3.94 -21.65
N ARG A 661 -15.98 3.84 -20.38
CA ARG A 661 -15.60 4.98 -19.54
C ARG A 661 -14.20 4.76 -18.99
N PHE A 662 -13.27 5.60 -19.41
CA PHE A 662 -11.94 5.69 -18.82
C PHE A 662 -11.90 6.79 -17.78
N VAL A 663 -11.34 6.49 -16.61
CA VAL A 663 -11.17 7.44 -15.49
C VAL A 663 -9.69 7.51 -15.17
N VAL A 664 -9.09 8.65 -15.39
CA VAL A 664 -7.71 8.97 -15.01
C VAL A 664 -7.76 9.76 -13.70
N ARG A 665 -7.12 9.25 -12.66
CA ARG A 665 -7.00 9.89 -11.35
C ARG A 665 -5.57 10.39 -11.17
N LEU A 666 -5.42 11.64 -10.82
CA LEU A 666 -4.13 12.28 -10.57
C LEU A 666 -4.17 12.92 -9.17
N PRO A 667 -3.16 12.67 -8.32
CA PRO A 667 -3.11 13.32 -7.00
C PRO A 667 -2.84 14.83 -7.17
N VAL A 668 -3.43 15.63 -6.31
CA VAL A 668 -3.10 17.05 -6.20
C VAL A 668 -1.78 17.17 -5.45
N ARG A 669 -0.72 17.68 -6.10
CA ARG A 669 0.60 17.91 -5.51
C ARG A 669 1.03 19.35 -5.76
N SER A 670 1.54 20.01 -4.73
CA SER A 670 2.15 21.34 -4.83
C SER A 670 3.68 21.25 -5.00
N GLU A 671 4.33 22.26 -5.57
CA GLU A 671 5.80 22.31 -5.75
C GLU A 671 6.61 22.16 -4.44
N ALA A 672 5.99 22.34 -3.27
CA ALA A 672 6.65 22.21 -1.97
C ALA A 672 7.03 20.74 -1.61
N GLU A 673 6.51 19.76 -2.33
CA GLU A 673 6.87 18.34 -2.18
C GLU A 673 7.76 17.89 -3.35
N GLY A 674 8.94 18.49 -3.46
CA GLY A 674 9.95 18.01 -4.42
C GLY A 674 10.46 16.61 -4.04
N PRO A 675 10.98 15.83 -4.99
CA PRO A 675 11.48 14.49 -4.72
C PRO A 675 12.62 14.59 -3.71
N GLU A 676 12.50 13.88 -2.61
CA GLU A 676 13.66 13.58 -1.76
C GLU A 676 14.69 12.87 -2.66
N ASP A 677 15.85 13.50 -2.81
CA ASP A 677 17.01 12.93 -3.47
C ASP A 677 17.39 11.63 -2.73
N GLU A 678 17.07 10.48 -3.33
CA GLU A 678 17.75 9.24 -3.00
C GLU A 678 19.21 9.35 -3.47
N ALA A 679 20.10 9.70 -2.52
CA ALA A 679 21.54 9.61 -2.69
C ALA A 679 22.03 8.17 -2.42
#